data_bf9e20154addd7dfeb7428b40c4f5ca0
#
_entry.id   bf9e20154addd7dfeb7428b40c4f5ca0
#
_cell.length_a   1.000
_cell.length_b   1.000
_cell.length_c   1.000
_cell.angle_alpha   90.00
_cell.angle_beta   90.00
_cell.angle_gamma   90.00
#
_symmetry.space_group_name_H-M   'P 1'
#
loop_
_entity.id
_entity.type
_entity.pdbx_description
1 polymer ?
#
loop_
_entity_poly.entity_id
_entity_poly.type
_entity_poly.pdbx_seq_one_letter_code
_entity_poly.pdbx_strand_id
1 'polypeptide(L)'
;MFFEVICLATAAAQGVAVGDLIPREVLFGNPERSSVSISPDGTMLAFRGPVDGVMNAWVQPVEGGEAKALTNFSDRPIGGLSWSWNGDQLLFSKDAGGDENFHVYVVDIAGGEPRDLTPHDGVRAGISETSQERPDEIVVSMNKTNPQFMSMYRINTRTGEQTLIEENEGYLGYILDDDWNIRGRAAMNEDGGLVNELRDVGSDEWYEFLTIPSDEMMNTSMAGFNKAGTRLYGASSLGRDKAALVWWAPKKGGGESPTVVFESDKADVSGGIGNPDTYEPEAVVVDYLRPEWHVLDSALAPDIEALQKLDQGDFNISSRTKDNRTWIVAYNRDNGPPRYWLWDRDTQKGRFLFTTWPALEGAALASMRSVEVPTRDGMKMPSYLTVPVGSAGKNLPMVLFVHGGPWARDSWGYNPYHQWLANRGYAVLSPNFRGSTGFGKEFVNAGNREWYGKMQDDLNDSVAWAVEQGIADPKRIAIMGGSYGGYAVLAGLTRDPELFACGVDIVGPSHVGTLIGSVPPYWKPMMKMFDDRVGSMDEPAYIDAISPLTHVKYINKPLLIGQGANDPRVKISESNQIVAAMNKRGLPVTYVVFPDEGHGFHNPTNNMAFNAIIEEFLAAHLGGKAEPVGDDVTNSTAQLRDKGGLSLAGAKTHVVTKGEDEPVELSVVAIDELSPEEQQQVQMVMAQLSQMPIEQLPMVRDQMMQQRAMAPPESQKLINYIIGQLDDKIEQSTKQDG
;
A
#
# COMPACT_ATOMS: atom_id res chain seq x y z
N MET A 1 -12.28 26.32 -46.74
CA MET A 1 -11.42 25.33 -46.09
C MET A 1 -11.65 25.52 -44.61
N PHE A 2 -12.48 24.67 -44.03
CA PHE A 2 -13.05 24.82 -42.71
C PHE A 2 -12.04 24.39 -41.64
N PHE A 3 -11.78 25.27 -40.68
CA PHE A 3 -11.20 24.92 -39.39
C PHE A 3 -12.38 24.54 -38.50
N GLU A 4 -12.53 23.28 -38.13
CA GLU A 4 -13.37 22.84 -37.06
C GLU A 4 -12.62 23.13 -35.74
N VAL A 5 -13.08 24.17 -35.08
CA VAL A 5 -12.74 24.43 -33.68
C VAL A 5 -13.56 23.43 -32.84
N ILE A 6 -12.91 22.40 -32.33
CA ILE A 6 -13.50 21.55 -31.26
C ILE A 6 -13.61 22.41 -30.02
N CYS A 7 -14.77 22.99 -29.80
CA CYS A 7 -15.20 23.50 -28.51
C CYS A 7 -15.36 22.30 -27.58
N LEU A 8 -14.38 22.03 -26.74
CA LEU A 8 -14.57 21.30 -25.51
C LEU A 8 -15.53 22.13 -24.64
N ALA A 9 -16.79 21.76 -24.67
CA ALA A 9 -17.80 22.28 -23.76
C ALA A 9 -17.37 21.88 -22.34
N THR A 10 -16.90 22.86 -21.57
CA THR A 10 -16.92 22.77 -20.11
C THR A 10 -18.39 22.65 -19.71
N ALA A 11 -18.89 21.43 -19.56
CA ALA A 11 -20.13 21.17 -18.86
C ALA A 11 -19.91 21.72 -17.46
N ALA A 12 -20.50 22.87 -17.14
CA ALA A 12 -20.65 23.32 -15.77
C ALA A 12 -21.31 22.17 -15.01
N ALA A 13 -20.60 21.59 -14.06
CA ALA A 13 -21.09 20.52 -13.22
C ALA A 13 -22.35 21.03 -12.51
N GLN A 14 -23.52 20.64 -12.99
CA GLN A 14 -24.73 20.69 -12.17
C GLN A 14 -24.46 19.64 -11.08
N GLY A 15 -24.28 20.12 -9.83
CA GLY A 15 -23.96 19.24 -8.71
C GLY A 15 -24.96 18.08 -8.65
N VAL A 16 -24.46 16.86 -8.51
CA VAL A 16 -25.27 15.65 -8.36
C VAL A 16 -26.15 15.83 -7.13
N ALA A 17 -27.47 15.79 -7.32
CA ALA A 17 -28.44 16.05 -6.26
C ALA A 17 -28.49 14.89 -5.25
N VAL A 18 -29.01 15.18 -4.06
CA VAL A 18 -29.24 14.15 -3.02
C VAL A 18 -30.13 13.05 -3.59
N GLY A 19 -29.65 11.81 -3.55
CA GLY A 19 -30.40 10.64 -4.02
C GLY A 19 -30.03 10.17 -5.44
N ASP A 20 -29.35 10.99 -6.23
CA ASP A 20 -28.81 10.56 -7.53
C ASP A 20 -27.53 9.76 -7.35
N LEU A 21 -27.26 8.84 -8.28
CA LEU A 21 -25.99 8.12 -8.30
C LEU A 21 -24.88 9.03 -8.84
N ILE A 22 -23.80 9.12 -8.08
CA ILE A 22 -22.55 9.70 -8.59
C ILE A 22 -21.89 8.63 -9.47
N PRO A 23 -21.60 8.91 -10.74
CA PRO A 23 -20.97 7.92 -11.61
C PRO A 23 -19.68 7.37 -11.04
N ARG A 24 -19.42 6.05 -11.22
CA ARG A 24 -18.17 5.41 -10.80
C ARG A 24 -16.95 6.12 -11.37
N GLU A 25 -17.04 6.53 -12.64
CA GLU A 25 -15.96 7.26 -13.32
C GLU A 25 -15.59 8.56 -12.60
N VAL A 26 -16.55 9.24 -11.98
CA VAL A 26 -16.31 10.48 -11.22
C VAL A 26 -15.66 10.20 -9.87
N LEU A 27 -15.97 9.06 -9.23
CA LEU A 27 -15.46 8.70 -7.91
C LEU A 27 -14.10 8.00 -7.98
N PHE A 28 -13.89 7.14 -8.96
CA PHE A 28 -12.71 6.29 -9.10
C PHE A 28 -11.86 6.61 -10.34
N GLY A 29 -12.34 7.49 -11.22
CA GLY A 29 -11.55 8.00 -12.32
C GLY A 29 -10.36 8.83 -11.84
N ASN A 30 -9.39 9.03 -12.71
CA ASN A 30 -8.21 9.82 -12.40
C ASN A 30 -8.58 11.23 -11.95
N PRO A 31 -7.88 11.78 -10.95
CA PRO A 31 -7.96 13.21 -10.66
C PRO A 31 -7.43 14.01 -11.86
N GLU A 32 -7.99 15.20 -12.09
CA GLU A 32 -7.41 16.09 -13.08
C GLU A 32 -5.97 16.49 -12.71
N ARG A 33 -5.72 16.68 -11.41
CA ARG A 33 -4.41 17.02 -10.86
C ARG A 33 -4.26 16.44 -9.45
N SER A 34 -3.08 15.89 -9.19
CA SER A 34 -2.71 15.38 -7.87
C SER A 34 -1.22 15.51 -7.60
N SER A 35 -0.76 15.28 -6.37
CA SER A 35 0.67 15.33 -5.99
C SER A 35 1.35 16.64 -6.40
N VAL A 36 0.72 17.76 -6.05
CA VAL A 36 1.18 19.09 -6.49
C VAL A 36 2.36 19.56 -5.66
N SER A 37 3.39 20.06 -6.33
CA SER A 37 4.56 20.66 -5.71
C SER A 37 5.00 21.91 -6.48
N ILE A 38 5.65 22.83 -5.77
CA ILE A 38 6.23 24.06 -6.34
C ILE A 38 7.72 23.87 -6.62
N SER A 39 8.21 24.46 -7.72
CA SER A 39 9.64 24.47 -8.03
C SER A 39 10.45 25.19 -6.96
N PRO A 40 11.75 24.89 -6.79
CA PRO A 40 12.61 25.55 -5.80
C PRO A 40 12.62 27.07 -5.91
N ASP A 41 12.50 27.61 -7.10
CA ASP A 41 12.48 29.06 -7.40
C ASP A 41 11.07 29.71 -7.32
N GLY A 42 10.02 28.90 -7.11
CA GLY A 42 8.65 29.37 -6.98
C GLY A 42 7.93 29.71 -8.30
N THR A 43 8.53 29.42 -9.46
CA THR A 43 7.98 29.85 -10.76
C THR A 43 7.03 28.86 -11.40
N MET A 44 7.17 27.56 -11.09
CA MET A 44 6.44 26.46 -11.71
C MET A 44 5.77 25.56 -10.67
N LEU A 45 4.62 24.99 -11.04
CA LEU A 45 3.98 23.85 -10.37
C LEU A 45 4.29 22.59 -11.14
N ALA A 46 4.61 21.52 -10.45
CA ALA A 46 4.58 20.16 -10.96
C ALA A 46 3.41 19.41 -10.36
N PHE A 47 2.76 18.53 -11.14
CA PHE A 47 1.67 17.71 -10.67
C PHE A 47 1.52 16.45 -11.54
N ARG A 48 0.83 15.46 -11.01
CA ARG A 48 0.39 14.30 -11.78
C ARG A 48 -0.98 14.60 -12.38
N GLY A 49 -1.11 14.34 -13.67
CA GLY A 49 -2.36 14.48 -14.41
C GLY A 49 -2.48 13.42 -15.51
N PRO A 50 -3.67 13.12 -16.02
CA PRO A 50 -3.85 12.08 -17.03
C PRO A 50 -3.34 12.53 -18.41
N VAL A 51 -2.74 11.59 -19.14
CA VAL A 51 -2.52 11.60 -20.58
C VAL A 51 -3.11 10.29 -21.09
N ASP A 52 -4.09 10.37 -21.98
CA ASP A 52 -4.81 9.20 -22.50
C ASP A 52 -5.28 8.20 -21.41
N GLY A 53 -5.72 8.74 -20.26
CA GLY A 53 -6.23 7.95 -19.14
C GLY A 53 -5.17 7.42 -18.17
N VAL A 54 -3.88 7.65 -18.37
CA VAL A 54 -2.79 7.24 -17.49
C VAL A 54 -2.17 8.47 -16.82
N MET A 55 -1.93 8.40 -15.49
CA MET A 55 -1.35 9.51 -14.72
C MET A 55 0.13 9.71 -15.06
N ASN A 56 0.46 10.87 -15.58
CA ASN A 56 1.76 11.30 -16.08
C ASN A 56 2.24 12.58 -15.39
N ALA A 57 3.50 12.98 -15.62
CA ALA A 57 4.08 14.20 -15.08
C ALA A 57 3.71 15.44 -15.93
N TRP A 58 3.28 16.48 -15.25
CA TRP A 58 2.91 17.77 -15.86
C TRP A 58 3.58 18.93 -15.14
N VAL A 59 3.76 20.04 -15.86
CA VAL A 59 4.18 21.33 -15.30
C VAL A 59 3.28 22.45 -15.77
N GLN A 60 3.17 23.52 -14.94
CA GLN A 60 2.41 24.71 -15.24
C GLN A 60 3.06 25.92 -14.55
N PRO A 61 3.11 27.12 -15.17
CA PRO A 61 3.53 28.33 -14.47
C PRO A 61 2.64 28.62 -13.24
N VAL A 62 3.24 29.03 -12.12
CA VAL A 62 2.54 29.36 -10.88
C VAL A 62 1.49 30.46 -11.09
N GLU A 63 1.81 31.47 -11.92
CA GLU A 63 0.89 32.57 -12.22
C GLU A 63 -0.26 32.21 -13.17
N GLY A 64 -0.36 30.93 -13.55
CA GLY A 64 -1.33 30.42 -14.51
C GLY A 64 -0.77 30.37 -15.93
N GLY A 65 -1.52 29.79 -16.84
CA GLY A 65 -1.10 29.52 -18.20
C GLY A 65 -1.35 28.09 -18.62
N GLU A 66 -0.89 27.71 -19.79
CA GLU A 66 -1.05 26.37 -20.34
C GLU A 66 -0.19 25.36 -19.56
N ALA A 67 -0.83 24.25 -19.14
CA ALA A 67 -0.13 23.12 -18.55
C ALA A 67 0.49 22.26 -19.66
N LYS A 68 1.69 21.74 -19.43
CA LYS A 68 2.44 20.89 -20.36
C LYS A 68 2.68 19.52 -19.76
N ALA A 69 2.28 18.46 -20.47
CA ALA A 69 2.69 17.10 -20.14
C ALA A 69 4.18 16.92 -20.48
N LEU A 70 4.94 16.34 -19.56
CA LEU A 70 6.35 16.02 -19.74
C LEU A 70 6.59 14.56 -20.05
N THR A 71 5.64 13.69 -19.65
CA THR A 71 5.71 12.25 -19.92
C THR A 71 4.43 11.79 -20.60
N ASN A 72 4.51 10.64 -21.28
CA ASN A 72 3.39 10.05 -22.02
C ASN A 72 3.42 8.51 -21.90
N PHE A 73 3.48 8.01 -20.66
CA PHE A 73 3.36 6.58 -20.42
C PHE A 73 1.90 6.16 -20.61
N SER A 74 1.70 5.02 -21.27
CA SER A 74 0.38 4.47 -21.59
C SER A 74 0.08 3.14 -20.91
N ASP A 75 1.10 2.55 -20.26
CA ASP A 75 1.03 1.23 -19.61
C ASP A 75 0.64 1.33 -18.12
N ARG A 76 1.32 2.18 -17.36
CA ARG A 76 1.09 2.35 -15.92
C ARG A 76 1.34 3.79 -15.46
N PRO A 77 0.61 4.23 -14.41
CA PRO A 77 0.80 5.55 -13.83
C PRO A 77 2.20 5.70 -13.22
N ILE A 78 2.74 6.91 -13.27
CA ILE A 78 3.94 7.26 -12.51
C ILE A 78 3.61 7.41 -11.02
N GLY A 79 4.58 7.12 -10.14
CA GLY A 79 4.55 7.37 -8.71
C GLY A 79 5.52 8.48 -8.30
N GLY A 80 5.41 8.96 -7.07
CA GLY A 80 6.44 9.73 -6.36
C GLY A 80 7.02 10.93 -7.11
N LEU A 81 6.20 11.84 -7.66
CA LEU A 81 6.67 13.01 -8.41
C LEU A 81 7.26 14.08 -7.49
N SER A 82 8.48 14.54 -7.77
CA SER A 82 9.17 15.61 -7.05
C SER A 82 10.09 16.45 -7.95
N TRP A 83 10.38 17.66 -7.51
CA TRP A 83 11.41 18.51 -8.14
C TRP A 83 12.80 18.04 -7.76
N SER A 84 13.73 18.04 -8.74
CA SER A 84 15.16 18.14 -8.43
C SER A 84 15.47 19.56 -7.95
N TRP A 85 16.44 19.71 -7.04
CA TRP A 85 16.82 21.02 -6.51
C TRP A 85 17.43 21.97 -7.57
N ASN A 86 17.83 21.44 -8.74
CA ASN A 86 18.26 22.27 -9.88
C ASN A 86 17.11 23.11 -10.49
N GLY A 87 15.84 22.76 -10.22
CA GLY A 87 14.65 23.49 -10.65
C GLY A 87 14.23 23.27 -12.10
N ASP A 88 15.00 22.52 -12.88
CA ASP A 88 14.71 22.25 -14.30
C ASP A 88 14.46 20.77 -14.63
N GLN A 89 14.40 19.91 -13.60
CA GLN A 89 14.11 18.49 -13.74
C GLN A 89 13.07 18.02 -12.72
N LEU A 90 12.25 17.05 -13.15
CA LEU A 90 11.38 16.28 -12.28
C LEU A 90 11.88 14.85 -12.13
N LEU A 91 11.78 14.34 -10.90
CA LEU A 91 12.09 12.98 -10.52
C LEU A 91 10.79 12.23 -10.23
N PHE A 92 10.69 10.98 -10.64
CA PHE A 92 9.53 10.13 -10.36
C PHE A 92 9.90 8.65 -10.35
N SER A 93 9.00 7.82 -9.86
CA SER A 93 9.15 6.36 -9.87
C SER A 93 8.14 5.70 -10.79
N LYS A 94 8.46 4.52 -11.32
CA LYS A 94 7.55 3.69 -12.11
C LYS A 94 7.96 2.22 -12.00
N ASP A 95 6.96 1.33 -11.90
CA ASP A 95 7.14 -0.12 -11.99
C ASP A 95 6.66 -0.66 -13.34
N ALA A 96 6.83 -1.95 -13.56
CA ALA A 96 6.36 -2.65 -14.74
C ALA A 96 5.34 -3.73 -14.38
N GLY A 97 4.13 -3.67 -14.96
CA GLY A 97 3.11 -4.71 -14.78
C GLY A 97 2.66 -4.97 -13.34
N GLY A 98 2.94 -4.08 -12.40
CA GLY A 98 2.57 -4.23 -10.99
C GLY A 98 3.53 -5.08 -10.14
N ASP A 99 4.76 -5.31 -10.62
CA ASP A 99 5.79 -6.12 -9.95
C ASP A 99 6.46 -5.43 -8.75
N GLU A 100 6.18 -4.12 -8.55
CA GLU A 100 6.76 -3.25 -7.53
C GLU A 100 8.29 -3.12 -7.57
N ASN A 101 8.96 -3.53 -8.64
CA ASN A 101 10.34 -3.19 -8.89
C ASN A 101 10.40 -1.78 -9.48
N PHE A 102 10.21 -0.80 -8.61
CA PHE A 102 10.19 0.60 -9.01
C PHE A 102 11.57 1.05 -9.46
N HIS A 103 11.64 1.70 -10.63
CA HIS A 103 12.81 2.43 -11.09
C HIS A 103 12.64 3.93 -10.83
N VAL A 104 13.75 4.63 -10.68
CA VAL A 104 13.81 6.08 -10.55
C VAL A 104 14.08 6.70 -11.94
N TYR A 105 13.19 7.62 -12.32
CA TYR A 105 13.25 8.34 -13.59
C TYR A 105 13.49 9.82 -13.39
N VAL A 106 14.03 10.47 -14.42
CA VAL A 106 14.16 11.92 -14.52
C VAL A 106 13.62 12.42 -15.86
N VAL A 107 12.99 13.60 -15.87
CA VAL A 107 12.57 14.30 -17.08
C VAL A 107 12.87 15.80 -16.96
N ASP A 108 13.38 16.42 -18.05
CA ASP A 108 13.62 17.84 -18.09
C ASP A 108 12.31 18.64 -18.32
N ILE A 109 12.11 19.77 -17.64
CA ILE A 109 10.91 20.62 -17.81
C ILE A 109 10.84 21.23 -19.20
N ALA A 110 11.98 21.40 -19.88
CA ALA A 110 12.03 21.80 -21.29
C ALA A 110 11.35 20.77 -22.21
N GLY A 111 11.28 19.52 -21.77
CA GLY A 111 10.76 18.35 -22.50
C GLY A 111 11.89 17.47 -23.00
N GLY A 112 11.52 16.35 -23.57
CA GLY A 112 12.42 15.28 -24.02
C GLY A 112 11.93 13.93 -23.49
N GLU A 113 12.62 12.86 -23.85
CA GLU A 113 12.29 11.53 -23.37
C GLU A 113 12.68 11.38 -21.88
N PRO A 114 11.82 10.82 -21.03
CA PRO A 114 12.18 10.47 -19.67
C PRO A 114 13.34 9.48 -19.67
N ARG A 115 14.28 9.69 -18.74
CA ARG A 115 15.44 8.82 -18.61
C ARG A 115 15.35 8.00 -17.35
N ASP A 116 15.50 6.68 -17.48
CA ASP A 116 15.66 5.76 -16.37
C ASP A 116 17.06 5.92 -15.74
N LEU A 117 17.10 6.28 -14.47
CA LEU A 117 18.35 6.44 -13.70
C LEU A 117 18.81 5.13 -13.06
N THR A 118 17.95 4.11 -13.02
CA THR A 118 18.21 2.82 -12.38
C THR A 118 17.83 1.64 -13.30
N PRO A 119 18.36 1.59 -14.55
CA PRO A 119 17.96 0.64 -15.58
C PRO A 119 18.50 -0.77 -15.31
N HIS A 120 17.98 -1.43 -14.28
CA HIS A 120 18.43 -2.76 -13.85
C HIS A 120 17.21 -3.66 -13.67
N ASP A 121 17.09 -4.69 -14.52
CA ASP A 121 15.96 -5.63 -14.50
C ASP A 121 15.81 -6.32 -13.14
N GLY A 122 14.58 -6.36 -12.64
CA GLY A 122 14.25 -7.01 -11.36
C GLY A 122 14.79 -6.29 -10.12
N VAL A 123 15.33 -5.08 -10.27
CA VAL A 123 15.84 -4.27 -9.17
C VAL A 123 14.78 -3.27 -8.71
N ARG A 124 14.57 -3.22 -7.41
CA ARG A 124 13.79 -2.18 -6.75
C ARG A 124 14.70 -1.03 -6.38
N ALA A 125 14.34 0.18 -6.77
CA ALA A 125 15.04 1.40 -6.43
C ALA A 125 14.11 2.46 -5.83
N GLY A 126 14.66 3.36 -4.99
CA GLY A 126 13.93 4.48 -4.42
C GLY A 126 14.87 5.64 -4.09
N ILE A 127 14.38 6.87 -4.23
CA ILE A 127 15.13 8.06 -3.82
C ILE A 127 15.17 8.09 -2.30
N SER A 128 16.37 8.13 -1.74
CA SER A 128 16.60 8.21 -0.30
C SER A 128 16.86 9.64 0.14
N GLU A 129 17.70 10.40 -0.61
CA GLU A 129 18.07 11.76 -0.25
C GLU A 129 18.16 12.67 -1.47
N THR A 130 17.85 13.94 -1.26
CA THR A 130 18.09 15.05 -2.19
C THR A 130 18.73 16.21 -1.41
N SER A 131 19.54 17.05 -2.04
CA SER A 131 20.21 18.15 -1.35
C SER A 131 20.18 19.45 -2.16
N GLN A 132 19.92 20.56 -1.47
CA GLN A 132 20.03 21.90 -2.03
C GLN A 132 21.46 22.27 -2.41
N GLU A 133 22.44 21.67 -1.73
CA GLU A 133 23.87 21.88 -1.97
C GLU A 133 24.40 21.05 -3.16
N ARG A 134 23.66 19.99 -3.53
CA ARG A 134 23.98 19.07 -4.65
C ARG A 134 22.78 18.95 -5.58
N PRO A 135 22.37 20.03 -6.26
CA PRO A 135 21.08 20.10 -6.95
C PRO A 135 20.98 19.14 -8.16
N ASP A 136 22.09 18.70 -8.72
CA ASP A 136 22.16 17.75 -9.85
C ASP A 136 22.42 16.30 -9.43
N GLU A 137 22.39 16.00 -8.12
CA GLU A 137 22.65 14.67 -7.60
C GLU A 137 21.53 14.24 -6.65
N ILE A 138 21.34 12.92 -6.56
CA ILE A 138 20.42 12.28 -5.61
C ILE A 138 21.09 11.05 -5.00
N VAL A 139 20.66 10.66 -3.82
CA VAL A 139 20.99 9.33 -3.26
C VAL A 139 19.81 8.40 -3.49
N VAL A 140 20.12 7.23 -4.04
CA VAL A 140 19.14 6.18 -4.36
C VAL A 140 19.53 4.91 -3.63
N SER A 141 18.56 4.28 -2.99
CA SER A 141 18.69 2.93 -2.46
C SER A 141 18.26 1.90 -3.50
N MET A 142 19.07 0.84 -3.71
CA MET A 142 18.80 -0.22 -4.70
C MET A 142 19.19 -1.59 -4.17
N ASN A 143 18.38 -2.61 -4.44
CA ASN A 143 18.69 -4.00 -4.11
C ASN A 143 19.45 -4.75 -5.24
N LYS A 144 20.30 -4.01 -5.99
CA LYS A 144 21.01 -4.48 -7.18
C LYS A 144 22.01 -5.61 -6.90
N THR A 145 22.75 -5.53 -5.79
CA THR A 145 23.78 -6.52 -5.44
C THR A 145 23.20 -7.69 -4.64
N ASN A 146 22.20 -7.43 -3.83
CA ASN A 146 21.50 -8.43 -3.03
C ASN A 146 20.01 -8.14 -3.02
N PRO A 147 19.13 -9.06 -3.49
CA PRO A 147 17.68 -8.83 -3.53
C PRO A 147 17.03 -8.53 -2.18
N GLN A 148 17.69 -8.88 -1.06
CA GLN A 148 17.17 -8.67 0.30
C GLN A 148 17.52 -7.29 0.87
N PHE A 149 18.61 -6.66 0.41
CA PHE A 149 19.18 -5.47 1.04
C PHE A 149 19.40 -4.34 0.05
N MET A 150 19.12 -3.13 0.50
CA MET A 150 19.20 -1.91 -0.30
C MET A 150 20.55 -1.24 -0.10
N SER A 151 21.43 -1.31 -1.10
CA SER A 151 22.72 -0.58 -1.15
C SER A 151 22.49 0.88 -1.55
N MET A 152 23.36 1.79 -1.11
CA MET A 152 23.23 3.24 -1.33
C MET A 152 24.11 3.69 -2.50
N TYR A 153 23.51 4.41 -3.44
CA TYR A 153 24.17 4.95 -4.63
C TYR A 153 23.93 6.45 -4.75
N ARG A 154 24.96 7.19 -5.12
CA ARG A 154 24.84 8.57 -5.59
C ARG A 154 24.66 8.54 -7.12
N ILE A 155 23.65 9.23 -7.61
CA ILE A 155 23.33 9.31 -9.04
C ILE A 155 23.31 10.77 -9.46
N ASN A 156 24.05 11.09 -10.53
CA ASN A 156 23.97 12.40 -11.16
C ASN A 156 22.75 12.43 -12.09
N THR A 157 21.80 13.34 -11.85
CA THR A 157 20.53 13.41 -12.58
C THR A 157 20.70 13.90 -14.01
N ARG A 158 21.81 14.59 -14.35
CA ARG A 158 22.12 15.06 -15.72
C ARG A 158 22.73 13.97 -16.59
N THR A 159 23.68 13.23 -16.02
CA THR A 159 24.46 12.23 -16.79
C THR A 159 23.94 10.82 -16.62
N GLY A 160 23.28 10.50 -15.50
CA GLY A 160 22.90 9.13 -15.10
C GLY A 160 24.08 8.34 -14.49
N GLU A 161 25.24 8.98 -14.26
CA GLU A 161 26.37 8.34 -13.61
C GLU A 161 26.00 7.89 -12.20
N GLN A 162 26.26 6.61 -11.90
CA GLN A 162 26.00 5.97 -10.62
C GLN A 162 27.31 5.71 -9.89
N THR A 163 27.42 6.13 -8.64
CA THR A 163 28.55 5.86 -7.75
C THR A 163 28.05 5.15 -6.51
N LEU A 164 28.60 3.97 -6.18
CA LEU A 164 28.30 3.26 -4.95
C LEU A 164 28.83 4.07 -3.76
N ILE A 165 27.95 4.36 -2.79
CA ILE A 165 28.32 4.99 -1.52
C ILE A 165 28.61 3.91 -0.47
N GLU A 166 27.66 2.96 -0.31
CA GLU A 166 27.76 1.89 0.67
C GLU A 166 27.08 0.63 0.12
N GLU A 167 27.79 -0.49 0.12
CA GLU A 167 27.22 -1.82 -0.15
C GLU A 167 26.51 -2.32 1.11
N ASN A 168 25.30 -2.84 0.95
CA ASN A 168 24.54 -3.34 2.09
C ASN A 168 24.73 -4.84 2.26
N GLU A 169 25.44 -5.22 3.32
CA GLU A 169 25.77 -6.60 3.66
C GLU A 169 24.78 -7.25 4.64
N GLY A 170 23.77 -6.52 5.16
CA GLY A 170 22.85 -7.13 6.11
C GLY A 170 22.01 -6.15 6.97
N TYR A 171 21.92 -4.88 6.59
CA TYR A 171 21.21 -3.85 7.34
C TYR A 171 19.86 -3.53 6.74
N LEU A 172 18.89 -3.20 7.58
CA LEU A 172 17.53 -2.78 7.17
C LEU A 172 17.54 -1.39 6.52
N GLY A 173 18.51 -0.53 6.87
CA GLY A 173 18.62 0.81 6.31
C GLY A 173 19.80 1.58 6.90
N TYR A 174 19.99 2.77 6.35
CA TYR A 174 21.06 3.71 6.69
C TYR A 174 20.50 5.08 7.00
N ILE A 175 21.23 5.85 7.83
CA ILE A 175 20.98 7.27 8.10
C ILE A 175 22.19 8.05 7.63
N LEU A 176 21.93 9.05 6.79
CA LEU A 176 22.92 9.95 6.24
C LEU A 176 22.92 11.28 6.98
N ASP A 177 24.08 11.97 7.00
CA ASP A 177 24.15 13.39 7.35
C ASP A 177 23.94 14.28 6.12
N ASP A 178 23.98 15.62 6.31
CA ASP A 178 23.77 16.61 5.24
C ASP A 178 24.83 16.52 4.11
N ASP A 179 26.02 15.99 4.43
CA ASP A 179 27.10 15.72 3.47
C ASP A 179 27.00 14.36 2.78
N TRP A 180 25.92 13.60 3.06
CA TRP A 180 25.68 12.24 2.57
C TRP A 180 26.71 11.20 3.07
N ASN A 181 27.35 11.48 4.18
CA ASN A 181 28.11 10.43 4.87
C ASN A 181 27.12 9.46 5.54
N ILE A 182 27.35 8.16 5.38
CA ILE A 182 26.60 7.15 6.13
C ILE A 182 27.03 7.25 7.61
N ARG A 183 26.13 7.64 8.47
CA ARG A 183 26.36 7.89 9.90
C ARG A 183 25.64 6.90 10.79
N GLY A 184 24.54 6.32 10.32
CA GLY A 184 23.75 5.36 11.05
C GLY A 184 23.38 4.16 10.20
N ARG A 185 23.19 2.99 10.85
CA ARG A 185 22.65 1.78 10.25
C ARG A 185 21.85 0.99 11.27
N ALA A 186 20.89 0.19 10.82
CA ALA A 186 20.03 -0.60 11.69
C ALA A 186 19.97 -2.05 11.21
N ALA A 187 20.04 -3.00 12.11
CA ALA A 187 19.85 -4.42 11.84
C ALA A 187 18.87 -5.02 12.85
N MET A 188 18.14 -6.07 12.45
CA MET A 188 17.33 -6.85 13.36
C MET A 188 18.22 -7.79 14.17
N ASN A 189 17.97 -7.87 15.47
CA ASN A 189 18.64 -8.83 16.36
C ASN A 189 17.86 -10.15 16.48
N GLU A 190 18.46 -11.12 17.17
CA GLU A 190 17.87 -12.45 17.37
C GLU A 190 16.55 -12.41 18.18
N ASP A 191 16.36 -11.37 19.00
CA ASP A 191 15.15 -11.17 19.82
C ASP A 191 14.03 -10.42 19.08
N GLY A 192 14.21 -10.11 17.77
CA GLY A 192 13.21 -9.41 16.95
C GLY A 192 13.16 -7.90 17.17
N GLY A 193 14.08 -7.34 17.96
CA GLY A 193 14.29 -5.91 18.11
C GLY A 193 15.28 -5.36 17.07
N LEU A 194 15.67 -4.08 17.23
CA LEU A 194 16.62 -3.41 16.33
C LEU A 194 17.87 -3.01 17.07
N VAL A 195 19.04 -3.32 16.51
CA VAL A 195 20.31 -2.73 16.91
C VAL A 195 20.63 -1.61 15.94
N ASN A 196 20.71 -0.40 16.48
CA ASN A 196 21.12 0.78 15.75
C ASN A 196 22.57 1.12 16.11
N GLU A 197 23.40 1.24 15.09
CA GLU A 197 24.79 1.62 15.23
C GLU A 197 25.04 2.99 14.59
N LEU A 198 25.94 3.75 15.19
CA LEU A 198 26.45 5.01 14.62
C LEU A 198 27.95 4.93 14.41
N ARG A 199 28.45 5.79 13.51
CA ARG A 199 29.87 6.13 13.37
C ARG A 199 30.09 7.62 13.31
N ASP A 200 31.23 8.10 13.74
CA ASP A 200 31.62 9.50 13.64
C ASP A 200 32.06 9.85 12.22
N VAL A 201 31.95 11.14 11.85
CA VAL A 201 32.41 11.61 10.53
C VAL A 201 33.89 11.32 10.35
N GLY A 202 34.23 10.66 9.22
CA GLY A 202 35.60 10.29 8.89
C GLY A 202 36.15 9.09 9.67
N SER A 203 35.31 8.37 10.42
CA SER A 203 35.67 7.13 11.10
C SER A 203 35.05 5.93 10.38
N ASP A 204 35.80 4.83 10.33
CA ASP A 204 35.28 3.52 9.91
C ASP A 204 34.79 2.67 11.09
N GLU A 205 34.97 3.17 12.34
CA GLU A 205 34.58 2.44 13.55
C GLU A 205 33.09 2.67 13.87
N TRP A 206 32.32 1.58 13.86
CA TRP A 206 30.91 1.56 14.27
C TRP A 206 30.82 1.27 15.77
N TYR A 207 29.85 1.89 16.43
CA TYR A 207 29.51 1.60 17.82
C TYR A 207 28.00 1.44 17.98
N GLU A 208 27.60 0.48 18.79
CA GLU A 208 26.21 0.34 19.19
C GLU A 208 25.75 1.63 19.85
N PHE A 209 24.64 2.16 19.36
CA PHE A 209 24.09 3.43 19.81
C PHE A 209 22.79 3.24 20.57
N LEU A 210 21.85 2.49 20.01
CA LEU A 210 20.52 2.28 20.59
C LEU A 210 20.00 0.90 20.19
N THR A 211 19.74 0.05 21.18
CA THR A 211 18.99 -1.19 20.98
C THR A 211 17.52 -0.94 21.31
N ILE A 212 16.64 -1.21 20.34
CA ILE A 212 15.19 -1.06 20.43
C ILE A 212 14.60 -2.46 20.61
N PRO A 213 13.91 -2.77 21.73
CA PRO A 213 13.23 -4.04 21.91
C PRO A 213 12.14 -4.32 20.88
N SER A 214 11.79 -5.58 20.66
CA SER A 214 10.81 -5.99 19.64
C SER A 214 9.42 -5.38 19.84
N ASP A 215 9.01 -5.16 21.09
CA ASP A 215 7.73 -4.52 21.44
C ASP A 215 7.73 -2.99 21.27
N GLU A 216 8.90 -2.37 21.07
CA GLU A 216 9.07 -0.93 20.85
C GLU A 216 9.33 -0.58 19.36
N MET A 217 9.69 -1.56 18.53
CA MET A 217 10.21 -1.31 17.18
C MET A 217 9.21 -0.66 16.22
N MET A 218 7.91 -0.77 16.48
CA MET A 218 6.87 -0.14 15.64
C MET A 218 6.62 1.33 16.00
N ASN A 219 7.07 1.77 17.18
CA ASN A 219 6.81 3.10 17.71
C ASN A 219 8.10 3.88 18.04
N THR A 220 9.27 3.23 17.91
CA THR A 220 10.57 3.87 18.12
C THR A 220 11.43 3.77 16.85
N SER A 221 11.89 4.89 16.36
CA SER A 221 12.75 4.96 15.16
C SER A 221 13.64 6.20 15.19
N MET A 222 14.83 6.07 14.63
CA MET A 222 15.69 7.22 14.31
C MET A 222 15.29 7.74 12.92
N ALA A 223 15.15 9.07 12.77
CA ALA A 223 14.74 9.69 11.52
C ALA A 223 15.92 10.32 10.76
N GLY A 224 16.64 11.26 11.36
CA GLY A 224 17.74 11.96 10.69
C GLY A 224 18.42 12.99 11.56
N PHE A 225 19.56 13.47 11.08
CA PHE A 225 20.34 14.50 11.75
C PHE A 225 19.80 15.89 11.48
N ASN A 226 20.01 16.83 12.45
CA ASN A 226 19.97 18.24 12.11
C ASN A 226 21.14 18.58 11.17
N LYS A 227 21.06 19.72 10.46
CA LYS A 227 22.08 20.11 9.48
C LYS A 227 23.51 20.14 10.05
N ALA A 228 23.66 20.51 11.31
CA ALA A 228 24.96 20.54 11.99
C ALA A 228 25.46 19.14 12.41
N GLY A 229 24.70 18.08 12.26
CA GLY A 229 25.08 16.72 12.69
C GLY A 229 25.20 16.54 14.20
N THR A 230 24.68 17.48 15.01
CA THR A 230 24.81 17.51 16.48
C THR A 230 23.63 16.91 17.23
N ARG A 231 22.49 16.72 16.54
CA ARG A 231 21.28 16.11 17.05
C ARG A 231 20.77 15.07 16.06
N LEU A 232 20.41 13.90 16.56
CA LEU A 232 19.72 12.87 15.79
C LEU A 232 18.28 12.83 16.26
N TYR A 233 17.34 13.19 15.39
CA TYR A 233 15.91 13.23 15.68
C TYR A 233 15.25 11.87 15.40
N GLY A 234 14.12 11.62 16.08
CA GLY A 234 13.31 10.45 15.85
C GLY A 234 12.06 10.41 16.72
N ALA A 235 11.31 9.34 16.60
CA ALA A 235 10.19 9.01 17.46
C ALA A 235 10.64 7.99 18.51
N SER A 236 10.10 8.07 19.76
CA SER A 236 10.43 7.10 20.81
C SER A 236 9.28 6.85 21.76
N SER A 237 8.92 5.58 21.91
CA SER A 237 8.02 5.08 22.95
C SER A 237 8.76 4.43 24.13
N LEU A 238 10.10 4.50 24.18
CA LEU A 238 10.88 3.97 25.29
C LEU A 238 10.48 4.62 26.61
N GLY A 239 10.00 3.81 27.56
CA GLY A 239 9.52 4.25 28.86
C GLY A 239 8.16 4.96 28.87
N ARG A 240 7.41 4.92 27.77
CA ARG A 240 6.06 5.50 27.62
C ARG A 240 5.23 4.66 26.63
N ASP A 241 3.93 4.87 26.57
CA ASP A 241 3.07 4.20 25.61
C ASP A 241 3.08 4.90 24.23
N LYS A 242 2.87 6.23 24.21
CA LYS A 242 2.81 7.00 22.98
C LYS A 242 4.20 7.45 22.54
N ALA A 243 4.50 7.33 21.23
CA ALA A 243 5.76 7.81 20.67
C ALA A 243 5.85 9.33 20.72
N ALA A 244 6.88 9.83 21.39
CA ALA A 244 7.22 11.26 21.47
C ALA A 244 8.22 11.63 20.37
N LEU A 245 8.23 12.87 19.90
CA LEU A 245 9.36 13.43 19.17
C LEU A 245 10.51 13.63 20.15
N VAL A 246 11.66 13.04 19.85
CA VAL A 246 12.87 13.14 20.65
C VAL A 246 14.08 13.49 19.79
N TRP A 247 15.17 13.90 20.46
CA TRP A 247 16.48 13.87 19.85
C TRP A 247 17.51 13.22 20.78
N TRP A 248 18.51 12.60 20.19
CA TRP A 248 19.67 12.01 20.85
C TRP A 248 20.95 12.75 20.47
N ALA A 249 21.90 12.85 21.44
CA ALA A 249 23.24 13.28 21.10
C ALA A 249 23.97 12.15 20.36
N PRO A 250 24.42 12.34 19.09
CA PRO A 250 25.02 11.29 18.27
C PRO A 250 26.47 11.03 18.67
N LYS A 251 26.67 10.42 19.82
CA LYS A 251 27.96 10.01 20.40
C LYS A 251 27.81 8.70 21.16
N LYS A 252 28.88 7.99 21.37
CA LYS A 252 28.89 6.76 22.14
C LYS A 252 28.23 6.93 23.50
N GLY A 253 27.24 6.08 23.83
CA GLY A 253 26.41 6.17 25.03
C GLY A 253 25.33 7.26 24.99
N GLY A 254 25.14 7.95 23.85
CA GLY A 254 24.12 8.99 23.71
C GLY A 254 22.70 8.47 23.45
N GLY A 255 22.57 7.20 23.10
CA GLY A 255 21.25 6.60 22.78
C GLY A 255 20.37 6.34 24.01
N GLU A 256 20.95 6.16 25.20
CA GLU A 256 20.21 5.80 26.40
C GLU A 256 19.36 6.93 27.01
N SER A 257 19.61 8.20 26.63
CA SER A 257 18.98 9.36 27.25
C SER A 257 18.51 10.38 26.22
N PRO A 258 17.40 10.10 25.49
CA PRO A 258 16.84 11.07 24.55
C PRO A 258 16.30 12.31 25.27
N THR A 259 16.40 13.46 24.63
CA THR A 259 15.69 14.67 25.04
C THR A 259 14.33 14.69 24.36
N VAL A 260 13.28 14.78 25.15
CA VAL A 260 11.90 14.92 24.63
C VAL A 260 11.72 16.34 24.11
N VAL A 261 11.29 16.46 22.87
CA VAL A 261 10.91 17.73 22.22
C VAL A 261 9.42 17.98 22.40
N PHE A 262 8.61 16.94 22.13
CA PHE A 262 7.17 16.98 22.28
C PHE A 262 6.60 15.56 22.54
N GLU A 263 5.60 15.49 23.40
CA GLU A 263 4.84 14.26 23.67
C GLU A 263 3.35 14.55 23.79
N SER A 264 2.53 13.52 23.53
CA SER A 264 1.09 13.56 23.65
C SER A 264 0.60 12.33 24.44
N ASP A 265 -0.47 12.49 25.20
CA ASP A 265 -1.18 11.41 25.89
C ASP A 265 -2.28 10.77 25.02
N LYS A 266 -2.61 11.37 23.87
CA LYS A 266 -3.68 10.92 22.97
C LYS A 266 -3.21 9.87 21.96
N ALA A 267 -2.12 10.18 21.22
CA ALA A 267 -1.62 9.40 20.11
C ALA A 267 -0.13 9.66 19.92
N ASP A 268 0.49 8.85 19.07
CA ASP A 268 1.88 9.04 18.66
C ASP A 268 2.06 10.37 17.92
N VAL A 269 3.22 10.98 18.02
CA VAL A 269 3.61 12.04 17.10
C VAL A 269 3.73 11.44 15.70
N SER A 270 2.91 11.90 14.77
CA SER A 270 2.74 11.28 13.45
C SER A 270 3.39 12.03 12.29
N GLY A 271 3.81 13.29 12.51
CA GLY A 271 4.40 14.12 11.48
C GLY A 271 4.74 15.51 11.97
N GLY A 272 4.97 16.40 11.03
CA GLY A 272 5.31 17.79 11.36
C GLY A 272 6.03 18.50 10.22
N ILE A 273 6.58 19.65 10.53
CA ILE A 273 7.39 20.46 9.63
C ILE A 273 8.67 20.89 10.33
N GLY A 274 9.79 20.83 9.63
CA GLY A 274 11.09 21.31 10.10
C GLY A 274 11.57 22.52 9.32
N ASN A 275 12.46 23.26 9.93
CA ASN A 275 13.16 24.37 9.31
C ASN A 275 14.05 23.88 8.16
N PRO A 276 13.94 24.42 6.93
CA PRO A 276 14.69 23.92 5.79
C PRO A 276 16.19 24.22 5.84
N ASP A 277 16.61 25.19 6.67
CA ASP A 277 18.00 25.61 6.78
C ASP A 277 18.75 24.90 7.92
N THR A 278 18.03 24.45 8.95
CA THR A 278 18.63 23.84 10.16
C THR A 278 18.20 22.40 10.38
N TYR A 279 17.10 21.95 9.76
CA TYR A 279 16.41 20.68 9.96
C TYR A 279 15.86 20.48 11.38
N GLU A 280 15.75 21.58 12.16
CA GLU A 280 15.14 21.55 13.47
C GLU A 280 13.61 21.54 13.35
N PRO A 281 12.87 20.76 14.17
CA PRO A 281 11.41 20.73 14.14
C PRO A 281 10.80 22.08 14.51
N GLU A 282 9.87 22.59 13.68
CA GLU A 282 9.14 23.85 13.92
C GLU A 282 7.70 23.61 14.39
N ALA A 283 7.07 22.53 13.96
CA ALA A 283 5.77 22.07 14.46
C ALA A 283 5.63 20.56 14.30
N VAL A 284 4.78 19.96 15.12
CA VAL A 284 4.44 18.53 15.06
C VAL A 284 2.93 18.33 14.87
N VAL A 285 2.57 17.15 14.38
CA VAL A 285 1.19 16.71 14.23
C VAL A 285 0.94 15.49 15.10
N VAL A 286 -0.16 15.52 15.85
CA VAL A 286 -0.72 14.36 16.56
C VAL A 286 -2.05 14.00 15.92
N ASP A 287 -2.19 12.78 15.41
CA ASP A 287 -3.40 12.33 14.75
C ASP A 287 -4.06 11.19 15.55
N TYR A 288 -5.03 11.55 16.41
CA TYR A 288 -5.86 10.57 17.10
C TYR A 288 -7.13 10.26 16.31
N LEU A 289 -8.11 11.15 16.36
CA LEU A 289 -9.33 11.11 15.54
C LEU A 289 -9.23 12.04 14.34
N ARG A 290 -8.45 13.11 14.47
CA ARG A 290 -8.10 14.10 13.45
C ARG A 290 -6.72 14.69 13.76
N PRO A 291 -5.99 15.16 12.74
CA PRO A 291 -4.67 15.77 12.96
C PRO A 291 -4.78 17.10 13.73
N GLU A 292 -4.00 17.21 14.80
CA GLU A 292 -3.83 18.41 15.60
C GLU A 292 -2.40 18.94 15.44
N TRP A 293 -2.24 20.20 15.02
CA TRP A 293 -0.96 20.87 14.87
C TRP A 293 -0.50 21.50 16.19
N HIS A 294 0.74 21.23 16.59
CA HIS A 294 1.38 21.79 17.78
C HIS A 294 2.64 22.52 17.37
N VAL A 295 2.64 23.84 17.56
CA VAL A 295 3.75 24.73 17.17
C VAL A 295 4.87 24.64 18.21
N LEU A 296 6.09 24.39 17.76
CA LEU A 296 7.31 24.37 18.58
C LEU A 296 8.10 25.67 18.44
N ASP A 297 8.21 26.22 17.22
CA ASP A 297 8.78 27.52 16.98
C ASP A 297 7.68 28.57 16.82
N SER A 298 7.66 29.56 17.70
CA SER A 298 6.66 30.62 17.71
C SER A 298 6.64 31.46 16.43
N ALA A 299 7.72 31.48 15.63
CA ALA A 299 7.75 32.13 14.33
C ALA A 299 6.80 31.53 13.32
N LEU A 300 6.45 30.22 13.49
CA LEU A 300 5.52 29.51 12.62
C LEU A 300 4.05 29.72 13.04
N ALA A 301 3.77 30.17 14.26
CA ALA A 301 2.41 30.25 14.80
C ALA A 301 1.44 31.06 13.91
N PRO A 302 1.81 32.22 13.35
CA PRO A 302 0.92 33.00 12.49
C PRO A 302 0.50 32.20 11.22
N ASP A 303 1.42 31.44 10.61
CA ASP A 303 1.12 30.61 9.44
C ASP A 303 0.10 29.53 9.80
N ILE A 304 0.35 28.74 10.85
CA ILE A 304 -0.53 27.64 11.27
C ILE A 304 -1.92 28.17 11.64
N GLU A 305 -2.02 29.28 12.42
CA GLU A 305 -3.29 29.88 12.79
C GLU A 305 -4.08 30.41 11.59
N ALA A 306 -3.41 30.94 10.59
CA ALA A 306 -4.05 31.43 9.37
C ALA A 306 -4.51 30.28 8.49
N LEU A 307 -3.69 29.23 8.33
CA LEU A 307 -4.03 28.04 7.56
C LEU A 307 -5.20 27.27 8.16
N GLN A 308 -5.32 27.19 9.48
CA GLN A 308 -6.49 26.57 10.14
C GLN A 308 -7.83 27.26 9.80
N LYS A 309 -7.78 28.49 9.28
CA LYS A 309 -8.98 29.30 8.97
C LYS A 309 -9.18 29.51 7.46
N LEU A 310 -8.21 29.12 6.62
CA LEU A 310 -8.20 29.45 5.19
C LEU A 310 -9.23 28.66 4.39
N ASP A 311 -9.38 27.35 4.66
CA ASP A 311 -10.38 26.50 4.01
C ASP A 311 -10.93 25.48 5.01
N GLN A 312 -11.93 24.70 4.58
CA GLN A 312 -12.51 23.62 5.37
C GLN A 312 -11.67 22.36 5.29
N GLY A 313 -11.66 21.58 6.37
CA GLY A 313 -10.95 20.32 6.47
C GLY A 313 -9.60 20.45 7.18
N ASP A 314 -8.79 19.40 7.08
CA ASP A 314 -7.47 19.33 7.68
C ASP A 314 -6.43 19.67 6.61
N PHE A 315 -5.49 20.55 6.94
CA PHE A 315 -4.47 20.97 5.99
C PHE A 315 -3.16 20.19 6.17
N ASN A 316 -2.42 20.10 5.07
CA ASN A 316 -1.05 19.62 5.02
C ASN A 316 -0.21 20.53 4.13
N ILE A 317 1.03 20.82 4.53
CA ILE A 317 2.00 21.56 3.73
C ILE A 317 2.74 20.56 2.86
N SER A 318 2.37 20.50 1.57
CA SER A 318 2.87 19.47 0.66
C SER A 318 4.20 19.82 0.00
N SER A 319 4.52 21.11 -0.15
CA SER A 319 5.74 21.58 -0.80
C SER A 319 6.05 23.01 -0.44
N ARG A 320 7.33 23.40 -0.56
CA ARG A 320 7.83 24.74 -0.24
C ARG A 320 8.90 25.17 -1.24
N THR A 321 9.00 26.47 -1.50
CA THR A 321 10.13 27.07 -2.22
C THR A 321 11.43 26.97 -1.42
N LYS A 322 12.58 27.07 -2.10
CA LYS A 322 13.91 27.01 -1.47
C LYS A 322 14.08 28.08 -0.38
N ASP A 323 13.54 29.28 -0.59
CA ASP A 323 13.57 30.39 0.38
C ASP A 323 12.48 30.27 1.47
N ASN A 324 11.68 29.21 1.47
CA ASN A 324 10.60 28.93 2.41
C ASN A 324 9.53 30.05 2.50
N ARG A 325 9.36 30.88 1.46
CA ARG A 325 8.39 32.01 1.46
C ARG A 325 7.04 31.62 0.87
N THR A 326 7.02 30.63 -0.02
CA THR A 326 5.81 30.18 -0.70
C THR A 326 5.62 28.70 -0.47
N TRP A 327 4.40 28.32 -0.03
CA TRP A 327 4.04 26.93 0.24
C TRP A 327 2.88 26.48 -0.64
N ILE A 328 2.88 25.21 -0.99
CA ILE A 328 1.68 24.51 -1.46
C ILE A 328 1.02 23.84 -0.26
N VAL A 329 -0.24 24.17 -0.03
CA VAL A 329 -1.05 23.65 1.07
C VAL A 329 -2.22 22.88 0.49
N ALA A 330 -2.36 21.63 0.90
CA ALA A 330 -3.47 20.76 0.54
C ALA A 330 -4.46 20.67 1.69
N TYR A 331 -5.76 20.86 1.40
CA TYR A 331 -6.86 20.66 2.37
C TYR A 331 -7.58 19.38 2.04
N ASN A 332 -7.61 18.45 3.00
CA ASN A 332 -8.40 17.23 2.94
C ASN A 332 -9.72 17.46 3.66
N ARG A 333 -10.84 17.28 2.95
CA ARG A 333 -12.20 17.41 3.46
C ARG A 333 -12.83 16.02 3.49
N ASP A 334 -13.82 15.80 4.35
CA ASP A 334 -14.57 14.53 4.38
C ASP A 334 -15.62 14.43 3.26
N ASN A 335 -16.23 15.56 2.92
CA ASN A 335 -17.38 15.68 2.01
C ASN A 335 -17.10 16.53 0.76
N GLY A 336 -15.89 16.47 0.28
CA GLY A 336 -15.44 17.15 -0.94
C GLY A 336 -14.05 16.72 -1.35
N PRO A 337 -13.69 16.89 -2.63
CA PRO A 337 -12.35 16.54 -3.10
C PRO A 337 -11.29 17.42 -2.44
N PRO A 338 -10.04 16.92 -2.29
CA PRO A 338 -8.92 17.72 -1.80
C PRO A 338 -8.72 18.98 -2.62
N ARG A 339 -8.37 20.08 -1.95
CA ARG A 339 -8.13 21.40 -2.52
C ARG A 339 -6.70 21.84 -2.31
N TYR A 340 -6.12 22.51 -3.31
CA TYR A 340 -4.76 23.03 -3.24
C TYR A 340 -4.76 24.54 -3.24
N TRP A 341 -3.90 25.10 -2.37
CA TRP A 341 -3.69 26.52 -2.17
C TRP A 341 -2.21 26.86 -2.28
N LEU A 342 -1.92 28.02 -2.84
CA LEU A 342 -0.61 28.65 -2.71
C LEU A 342 -0.68 29.59 -1.52
N TRP A 343 0.21 29.41 -0.55
CA TRP A 343 0.33 30.23 0.64
C TRP A 343 1.56 31.11 0.54
N ASP A 344 1.36 32.44 0.63
CA ASP A 344 2.43 33.45 0.70
C ASP A 344 2.62 33.84 2.15
N ARG A 345 3.76 33.49 2.73
CA ARG A 345 4.09 33.74 4.14
C ARG A 345 4.33 35.21 4.46
N ASP A 346 4.89 35.99 3.53
CA ASP A 346 5.18 37.40 3.76
C ASP A 346 3.89 38.21 3.87
N THR A 347 2.91 37.91 3.07
CA THR A 347 1.61 38.57 3.05
C THR A 347 0.54 37.90 3.88
N GLN A 348 0.79 36.67 4.38
CA GLN A 348 -0.17 35.84 5.10
C GLN A 348 -1.47 35.66 4.30
N LYS A 349 -1.36 35.36 3.00
CA LYS A 349 -2.50 35.18 2.09
C LYS A 349 -2.41 33.86 1.34
N GLY A 350 -3.57 33.20 1.24
CA GLY A 350 -3.78 32.04 0.39
C GLY A 350 -4.38 32.43 -0.96
N ARG A 351 -3.89 31.84 -2.03
CA ARG A 351 -4.49 31.86 -3.36
C ARG A 351 -4.94 30.44 -3.72
N PHE A 352 -6.24 30.28 -3.96
CA PHE A 352 -6.78 29.00 -4.42
C PHE A 352 -6.18 28.61 -5.77
N LEU A 353 -5.72 27.38 -5.89
CA LEU A 353 -5.16 26.83 -7.14
C LEU A 353 -6.20 26.02 -7.89
N PHE A 354 -6.64 24.91 -7.32
CA PHE A 354 -7.63 23.99 -7.90
C PHE A 354 -8.07 22.93 -6.89
N THR A 355 -9.04 22.15 -7.31
CA THR A 355 -9.47 20.91 -6.65
C THR A 355 -9.06 19.70 -7.48
N THR A 356 -8.81 18.56 -6.83
CA THR A 356 -8.35 17.33 -7.51
C THR A 356 -9.38 16.75 -8.46
N TRP A 357 -10.66 16.75 -8.07
CA TRP A 357 -11.79 16.27 -8.87
C TRP A 357 -12.86 17.36 -8.99
N PRO A 358 -12.76 18.25 -9.98
CA PRO A 358 -13.76 19.34 -10.15
C PRO A 358 -15.18 18.84 -10.31
N ALA A 359 -15.37 17.66 -10.91
CA ALA A 359 -16.70 17.06 -11.07
C ALA A 359 -17.39 16.70 -9.74
N LEU A 360 -16.66 16.61 -8.64
CA LEU A 360 -17.19 16.37 -7.29
C LEU A 360 -17.51 17.65 -6.53
N GLU A 361 -17.10 18.83 -7.03
CA GLU A 361 -17.43 20.08 -6.36
C GLU A 361 -18.96 20.33 -6.45
N GLY A 362 -19.56 20.53 -5.28
CA GLY A 362 -21.02 20.70 -5.18
C GLY A 362 -21.84 19.42 -5.28
N ALA A 363 -21.20 18.24 -5.47
CA ALA A 363 -21.90 16.98 -5.33
C ALA A 363 -22.34 16.74 -3.88
N ALA A 364 -23.46 16.00 -3.71
CA ALA A 364 -23.99 15.64 -2.40
C ALA A 364 -23.17 14.52 -1.75
N LEU A 365 -21.93 14.83 -1.34
CA LEU A 365 -21.03 13.92 -0.67
C LEU A 365 -21.35 13.80 0.82
N ALA A 366 -21.15 12.61 1.38
CA ALA A 366 -21.47 12.29 2.76
C ALA A 366 -20.34 12.73 3.70
N SER A 367 -20.72 13.28 4.88
CA SER A 367 -19.74 13.60 5.92
C SER A 367 -19.26 12.35 6.64
N MET A 368 -17.96 12.32 6.96
CA MET A 368 -17.31 11.28 7.75
C MET A 368 -17.23 11.72 9.22
N ARG A 369 -17.76 10.90 10.11
CA ARG A 369 -17.71 11.12 11.55
C ARG A 369 -16.60 10.30 12.16
N SER A 370 -15.72 10.93 12.94
CA SER A 370 -14.80 10.24 13.82
C SER A 370 -15.55 9.75 15.06
N VAL A 371 -15.41 8.48 15.42
CA VAL A 371 -16.06 7.85 16.56
C VAL A 371 -15.07 6.97 17.33
N GLU A 372 -15.26 6.80 18.62
CA GLU A 372 -14.57 5.79 19.41
C GLU A 372 -15.50 4.59 19.58
N VAL A 373 -15.10 3.43 19.07
CA VAL A 373 -15.82 2.18 19.24
C VAL A 373 -15.19 1.40 20.42
N PRO A 374 -15.95 1.06 21.47
CA PRO A 374 -15.42 0.27 22.58
C PRO A 374 -15.31 -1.21 22.16
N THR A 375 -14.23 -1.86 22.55
CA THR A 375 -14.08 -3.31 22.47
C THR A 375 -14.68 -3.99 23.70
N ARG A 376 -15.01 -5.27 23.59
CA ARG A 376 -15.54 -6.10 24.70
C ARG A 376 -14.60 -6.20 25.91
N ASP A 377 -13.30 -6.01 25.71
CA ASP A 377 -12.27 -6.02 26.74
C ASP A 377 -11.82 -4.62 27.18
N GLY A 378 -12.52 -3.57 26.74
CA GLY A 378 -12.42 -2.21 27.27
C GLY A 378 -11.44 -1.29 26.55
N MET A 379 -10.84 -1.70 25.43
CA MET A 379 -10.08 -0.80 24.58
C MET A 379 -11.02 0.16 23.82
N LYS A 380 -10.48 1.25 23.32
CA LYS A 380 -11.19 2.20 22.45
C LYS A 380 -10.54 2.19 21.09
N MET A 381 -11.33 1.94 20.07
CA MET A 381 -10.90 1.96 18.67
C MET A 381 -11.28 3.28 18.02
N PRO A 382 -10.34 4.16 17.65
CA PRO A 382 -10.60 5.28 16.77
C PRO A 382 -11.13 4.74 15.44
N SER A 383 -12.30 5.21 15.02
CA SER A 383 -13.01 4.66 13.86
C SER A 383 -13.68 5.77 13.07
N TYR A 384 -14.00 5.48 11.81
CA TYR A 384 -14.61 6.45 10.91
C TYR A 384 -15.92 5.92 10.34
N LEU A 385 -16.99 6.69 10.51
CA LEU A 385 -18.33 6.33 10.10
C LEU A 385 -18.89 7.31 9.09
N THR A 386 -19.35 6.80 7.95
CA THR A 386 -20.09 7.57 6.94
C THR A 386 -21.47 6.98 6.75
N VAL A 387 -22.49 7.83 6.68
CA VAL A 387 -23.87 7.41 6.40
C VAL A 387 -24.41 8.12 5.16
N PRO A 388 -25.31 7.49 4.40
CA PRO A 388 -25.87 8.07 3.18
C PRO A 388 -26.51 9.45 3.41
N VAL A 389 -26.24 10.39 2.51
CA VAL A 389 -26.82 11.73 2.53
C VAL A 389 -28.35 11.65 2.42
N GLY A 390 -29.04 12.39 3.27
CA GLY A 390 -30.52 12.43 3.27
C GLY A 390 -31.19 11.20 3.88
N SER A 391 -30.43 10.20 4.35
CA SER A 391 -30.96 9.05 5.07
C SER A 391 -31.27 9.43 6.54
N ALA A 392 -32.16 8.66 7.18
CA ALA A 392 -32.38 8.79 8.61
C ALA A 392 -31.19 8.30 9.46
N GLY A 393 -30.16 7.68 8.85
CA GLY A 393 -29.00 7.11 9.52
C GLY A 393 -29.33 5.92 10.41
N LYS A 394 -30.43 5.21 10.15
CA LYS A 394 -30.90 4.11 10.98
C LYS A 394 -31.28 2.91 10.14
N ASN A 395 -30.96 1.72 10.67
CA ASN A 395 -31.33 0.42 10.10
C ASN A 395 -30.89 0.30 8.61
N LEU A 396 -29.67 0.77 8.32
CA LEU A 396 -29.08 0.79 6.98
C LEU A 396 -28.37 -0.53 6.69
N PRO A 397 -28.31 -0.96 5.42
CA PRO A 397 -27.28 -1.92 5.05
C PRO A 397 -25.91 -1.28 5.30
N MET A 398 -24.94 -2.06 5.76
CA MET A 398 -23.63 -1.55 6.17
C MET A 398 -22.49 -2.35 5.54
N VAL A 399 -21.41 -1.66 5.20
CA VAL A 399 -20.13 -2.25 4.84
C VAL A 399 -19.14 -1.94 5.97
N LEU A 400 -18.64 -2.98 6.63
CA LEU A 400 -17.47 -2.92 7.48
C LEU A 400 -16.25 -2.92 6.57
N PHE A 401 -15.57 -1.78 6.47
CA PHE A 401 -14.43 -1.58 5.56
C PHE A 401 -13.13 -1.65 6.34
N VAL A 402 -12.34 -2.70 6.13
CA VAL A 402 -11.16 -3.07 6.93
C VAL A 402 -9.88 -2.73 6.19
N HIS A 403 -9.03 -1.91 6.80
CA HIS A 403 -7.74 -1.54 6.21
C HIS A 403 -6.74 -2.70 6.17
N GLY A 404 -5.79 -2.62 5.25
CA GLY A 404 -4.66 -3.54 5.15
C GLY A 404 -3.55 -3.26 6.17
N GLY A 405 -2.46 -3.98 6.04
CA GLY A 405 -1.30 -3.86 6.92
C GLY A 405 -0.98 -5.19 7.60
N PRO A 406 -1.35 -5.47 8.86
CA PRO A 406 -2.28 -4.74 9.73
C PRO A 406 -1.71 -3.48 10.40
N TRP A 407 -0.38 -3.34 10.40
CA TRP A 407 0.34 -2.20 10.98
C TRP A 407 0.23 -0.96 10.09
N ALA A 408 -0.98 -0.45 10.00
CA ALA A 408 -1.41 0.74 9.28
C ALA A 408 -2.57 1.37 10.05
N ARG A 409 -3.24 2.37 9.46
CA ARG A 409 -4.45 2.97 10.03
C ARG A 409 -5.32 3.61 8.97
N ASP A 410 -6.61 3.73 9.24
CA ASP A 410 -7.51 4.67 8.59
C ASP A 410 -7.40 6.05 9.23
N SER A 411 -7.71 7.09 8.46
CA SER A 411 -7.72 8.49 8.90
C SER A 411 -8.96 9.20 8.39
N TRP A 412 -9.32 10.32 9.04
CA TRP A 412 -10.41 11.17 8.62
C TRP A 412 -10.09 11.89 7.31
N GLY A 413 -11.11 12.05 6.45
CA GLY A 413 -11.02 12.85 5.25
C GLY A 413 -11.76 12.24 4.06
N TYR A 414 -11.49 12.76 2.86
CA TYR A 414 -12.06 12.23 1.63
C TYR A 414 -11.56 10.80 1.37
N ASN A 415 -12.51 9.89 1.34
CA ASN A 415 -12.26 8.50 0.98
C ASN A 415 -13.24 8.09 -0.13
N PRO A 416 -12.78 7.74 -1.34
CA PRO A 416 -13.66 7.42 -2.46
C PRO A 416 -14.56 6.21 -2.19
N TYR A 417 -14.10 5.21 -1.45
CA TYR A 417 -14.91 4.05 -1.06
C TYR A 417 -16.04 4.45 -0.11
N HIS A 418 -15.75 5.30 0.90
CA HIS A 418 -16.78 5.81 1.79
C HIS A 418 -17.83 6.60 1.03
N GLN A 419 -17.42 7.48 0.10
CA GLN A 419 -18.35 8.28 -0.70
C GLN A 419 -19.17 7.42 -1.64
N TRP A 420 -18.52 6.49 -2.33
CA TRP A 420 -19.16 5.56 -3.24
C TRP A 420 -20.22 4.71 -2.53
N LEU A 421 -19.83 3.99 -1.48
CA LEU A 421 -20.72 3.09 -0.75
C LEU A 421 -21.88 3.87 -0.10
N ALA A 422 -21.60 5.05 0.48
CA ALA A 422 -22.66 5.89 1.05
C ALA A 422 -23.65 6.38 -0.03
N ASN A 423 -23.16 6.76 -1.21
CA ASN A 423 -24.04 7.16 -2.33
C ASN A 423 -24.91 5.98 -2.83
N ARG A 424 -24.41 4.75 -2.74
CA ARG A 424 -25.15 3.51 -3.07
C ARG A 424 -26.15 3.10 -1.97
N GLY A 425 -26.14 3.79 -0.83
CA GLY A 425 -27.11 3.61 0.25
C GLY A 425 -26.61 2.81 1.45
N TYR A 426 -25.32 2.54 1.54
CA TYR A 426 -24.72 1.82 2.65
C TYR A 426 -24.16 2.76 3.73
N ALA A 427 -24.32 2.41 5.00
CA ALA A 427 -23.44 2.92 6.03
C ALA A 427 -22.06 2.29 5.84
N VAL A 428 -20.97 3.03 6.10
CA VAL A 428 -19.61 2.54 6.00
C VAL A 428 -18.90 2.78 7.32
N LEU A 429 -18.35 1.74 7.92
CA LEU A 429 -17.60 1.83 9.16
C LEU A 429 -16.20 1.28 8.95
N SER A 430 -15.17 2.12 9.17
CA SER A 430 -13.75 1.75 9.14
C SER A 430 -13.17 1.84 10.54
N PRO A 431 -12.99 0.70 11.24
CA PRO A 431 -12.38 0.68 12.57
C PRO A 431 -10.85 0.55 12.47
N ASN A 432 -10.14 1.31 13.29
CA ASN A 432 -8.76 1.02 13.60
C ASN A 432 -8.73 -0.01 14.73
N PHE A 433 -8.70 -1.30 14.37
CA PHE A 433 -8.63 -2.43 15.30
C PHE A 433 -7.25 -2.51 15.97
N ARG A 434 -7.13 -3.26 17.08
CA ARG A 434 -5.81 -3.46 17.72
C ARG A 434 -4.78 -3.97 16.72
N GLY A 435 -3.54 -3.49 16.82
CA GLY A 435 -2.51 -3.69 15.81
C GLY A 435 -2.38 -2.50 14.85
N SER A 436 -3.39 -1.63 14.75
CA SER A 436 -3.26 -0.37 13.97
C SER A 436 -2.23 0.56 14.60
N THR A 437 -1.49 1.31 13.74
CA THR A 437 -0.41 2.20 14.17
C THR A 437 -0.89 3.61 14.51
N GLY A 438 -0.06 4.35 15.26
CA GLY A 438 -0.33 5.75 15.60
C GLY A 438 -1.09 5.94 16.92
N PHE A 439 -1.50 4.86 17.61
CA PHE A 439 -2.27 4.90 18.83
C PHE A 439 -1.49 4.41 20.06
N GLY A 440 -0.16 4.37 19.96
CA GLY A 440 0.75 3.90 21.00
C GLY A 440 1.11 2.44 20.87
N LYS A 441 2.21 2.04 21.54
CA LYS A 441 2.74 0.68 21.46
C LYS A 441 1.82 -0.36 22.10
N GLU A 442 1.09 -0.02 23.17
CA GLU A 442 0.15 -0.93 23.81
C GLU A 442 -0.97 -1.33 22.83
N PHE A 443 -1.45 -0.38 22.01
CA PHE A 443 -2.47 -0.65 21.02
C PHE A 443 -1.94 -1.51 19.86
N VAL A 444 -0.73 -1.24 19.39
CA VAL A 444 -0.07 -2.03 18.34
C VAL A 444 0.20 -3.44 18.84
N ASN A 445 0.83 -3.58 20.01
CA ASN A 445 1.23 -4.88 20.55
C ASN A 445 0.06 -5.74 21.02
N ALA A 446 -1.10 -5.13 21.33
CA ALA A 446 -2.32 -5.87 21.62
C ALA A 446 -2.81 -6.73 20.44
N GLY A 447 -2.33 -6.45 19.20
CA GLY A 447 -2.58 -7.25 18.01
C GLY A 447 -1.60 -8.41 17.78
N ASN A 448 -0.53 -8.51 18.60
CA ASN A 448 0.48 -9.55 18.41
C ASN A 448 -0.12 -10.95 18.64
N ARG A 449 0.02 -11.80 17.60
CA ARG A 449 -0.52 -13.19 17.56
C ARG A 449 -2.05 -13.26 17.70
N GLU A 450 -2.75 -12.20 17.31
CA GLU A 450 -4.22 -12.10 17.44
C GLU A 450 -4.95 -11.99 16.07
N TRP A 451 -4.30 -12.39 15.00
CA TRP A 451 -4.89 -12.27 13.65
C TRP A 451 -6.26 -12.96 13.51
N TYR A 452 -6.42 -14.17 13.94
CA TYR A 452 -7.70 -14.88 13.95
C TYR A 452 -8.41 -14.76 15.33
N GLY A 453 -7.80 -14.04 16.26
CA GLY A 453 -8.22 -13.85 17.64
C GLY A 453 -8.92 -12.51 17.89
N LYS A 454 -8.35 -11.73 18.80
CA LYS A 454 -8.93 -10.46 19.27
C LYS A 454 -9.00 -9.37 18.21
N MET A 455 -8.13 -9.39 17.19
CA MET A 455 -8.25 -8.46 16.06
C MET A 455 -9.57 -8.68 15.30
N GLN A 456 -9.99 -9.93 15.11
CA GLN A 456 -11.31 -10.24 14.54
C GLN A 456 -12.45 -9.93 15.54
N ASP A 457 -12.23 -10.10 16.85
CA ASP A 457 -13.21 -9.69 17.87
C ASP A 457 -13.47 -8.17 17.81
N ASP A 458 -12.45 -7.35 17.61
CA ASP A 458 -12.58 -5.89 17.46
C ASP A 458 -13.48 -5.52 16.26
N LEU A 459 -13.32 -6.24 15.14
CA LEU A 459 -14.17 -6.05 13.96
C LEU A 459 -15.62 -6.44 14.25
N ASN A 460 -15.83 -7.54 14.94
CA ASN A 460 -17.16 -7.99 15.37
C ASN A 460 -17.79 -7.01 16.37
N ASP A 461 -17.02 -6.47 17.30
CA ASP A 461 -17.47 -5.44 18.25
C ASP A 461 -17.87 -4.15 17.54
N SER A 462 -17.18 -3.79 16.44
CA SER A 462 -17.54 -2.66 15.58
C SER A 462 -18.91 -2.85 14.92
N VAL A 463 -19.20 -4.07 14.48
CA VAL A 463 -20.51 -4.43 13.95
C VAL A 463 -21.58 -4.36 15.06
N ALA A 464 -21.31 -4.96 16.21
CA ALA A 464 -22.23 -4.96 17.33
C ALA A 464 -22.55 -3.52 17.79
N TRP A 465 -21.55 -2.67 17.90
CA TRP A 465 -21.70 -1.25 18.22
C TRP A 465 -22.62 -0.53 17.20
N ALA A 466 -22.39 -0.72 15.89
CA ALA A 466 -23.19 -0.08 14.86
C ALA A 466 -24.67 -0.53 14.91
N VAL A 467 -24.91 -1.80 15.23
CA VAL A 467 -26.28 -2.34 15.42
C VAL A 467 -26.91 -1.78 16.69
N GLU A 468 -26.19 -1.73 17.81
CA GLU A 468 -26.68 -1.15 19.08
C GLU A 468 -27.00 0.34 18.96
N GLN A 469 -26.20 1.08 18.20
CA GLN A 469 -26.50 2.49 17.87
C GLN A 469 -27.72 2.64 16.93
N GLY A 470 -28.29 1.54 16.44
CA GLY A 470 -29.41 1.52 15.52
C GLY A 470 -29.05 1.99 14.11
N ILE A 471 -27.75 2.06 13.77
CA ILE A 471 -27.26 2.49 12.46
C ILE A 471 -27.39 1.36 11.44
N ALA A 472 -26.87 0.17 11.78
CA ALA A 472 -26.81 -0.98 10.88
C ALA A 472 -28.01 -1.93 11.07
N ASP A 473 -28.50 -2.47 9.96
CA ASP A 473 -29.40 -3.62 9.94
C ASP A 473 -28.57 -4.90 10.13
N PRO A 474 -28.75 -5.66 11.22
CA PRO A 474 -27.94 -6.85 11.50
C PRO A 474 -28.03 -7.96 10.45
N LYS A 475 -28.99 -7.89 9.52
CA LYS A 475 -29.17 -8.86 8.44
C LYS A 475 -28.51 -8.44 7.13
N ARG A 476 -28.01 -7.22 7.05
CA ARG A 476 -27.49 -6.63 5.80
C ARG A 476 -26.13 -5.96 6.05
N ILE A 477 -25.15 -6.75 6.51
CA ILE A 477 -23.79 -6.32 6.78
C ILE A 477 -22.83 -7.11 5.90
N ALA A 478 -22.00 -6.42 5.12
CA ALA A 478 -20.86 -7.00 4.43
C ALA A 478 -19.56 -6.64 5.14
N ILE A 479 -18.57 -7.51 5.03
CA ILE A 479 -17.18 -7.21 5.36
C ILE A 479 -16.39 -7.09 4.06
N MET A 480 -15.59 -6.03 3.94
CA MET A 480 -14.80 -5.72 2.75
C MET A 480 -13.43 -5.20 3.16
N GLY A 481 -12.37 -5.62 2.48
CA GLY A 481 -11.04 -5.08 2.75
C GLY A 481 -9.97 -5.60 1.82
N GLY A 482 -8.80 -4.95 1.87
CA GLY A 482 -7.66 -5.29 1.02
C GLY A 482 -6.46 -5.81 1.81
N SER A 483 -5.68 -6.74 1.24
CA SER A 483 -4.48 -7.29 1.87
C SER A 483 -4.81 -7.95 3.22
N TYR A 484 -4.26 -7.47 4.35
CA TYR A 484 -4.74 -7.92 5.67
C TYR A 484 -6.26 -7.78 5.82
N GLY A 485 -6.86 -6.69 5.29
CA GLY A 485 -8.32 -6.53 5.29
C GLY A 485 -9.04 -7.64 4.53
N GLY A 486 -8.45 -8.15 3.44
CA GLY A 486 -8.94 -9.33 2.72
C GLY A 486 -8.83 -10.61 3.55
N TYR A 487 -7.71 -10.81 4.26
CA TYR A 487 -7.60 -11.86 5.27
C TYR A 487 -8.71 -11.74 6.33
N ALA A 488 -8.97 -10.53 6.83
CA ALA A 488 -10.04 -10.29 7.81
C ALA A 488 -11.43 -10.62 7.26
N VAL A 489 -11.68 -10.40 5.95
CA VAL A 489 -12.90 -10.88 5.28
C VAL A 489 -13.00 -12.39 5.35
N LEU A 490 -11.94 -13.10 4.98
CA LEU A 490 -11.91 -14.57 5.01
C LEU A 490 -12.04 -15.10 6.45
N ALA A 491 -11.37 -14.46 7.41
CA ALA A 491 -11.47 -14.79 8.84
C ALA A 491 -12.90 -14.57 9.37
N GLY A 492 -13.53 -13.46 9.03
CA GLY A 492 -14.92 -13.17 9.39
C GLY A 492 -15.91 -14.21 8.85
N LEU A 493 -15.76 -14.60 7.58
CA LEU A 493 -16.65 -15.58 6.96
C LEU A 493 -16.39 -17.02 7.40
N THR A 494 -15.21 -17.34 7.92
CA THR A 494 -14.89 -18.67 8.44
C THR A 494 -15.15 -18.82 9.93
N ARG A 495 -14.97 -17.75 10.71
CA ARG A 495 -15.11 -17.75 12.16
C ARG A 495 -16.52 -17.37 12.63
N ASP A 496 -17.07 -16.30 12.04
CA ASP A 496 -18.36 -15.72 12.43
C ASP A 496 -19.31 -15.54 11.25
N PRO A 497 -19.59 -16.62 10.46
CA PRO A 497 -20.31 -16.53 9.20
C PRO A 497 -21.72 -15.95 9.30
N GLU A 498 -22.37 -16.05 10.46
CA GLU A 498 -23.73 -15.53 10.64
C GLU A 498 -23.77 -14.00 10.88
N LEU A 499 -22.60 -13.37 11.12
CA LEU A 499 -22.52 -11.93 11.32
C LEU A 499 -22.62 -11.15 10.01
N PHE A 500 -22.20 -11.77 8.91
CA PHE A 500 -22.08 -11.13 7.60
C PHE A 500 -23.05 -11.74 6.59
N ALA A 501 -23.62 -10.92 5.74
CA ALA A 501 -24.43 -11.35 4.60
C ALA A 501 -23.56 -11.77 3.41
N CYS A 502 -22.40 -11.15 3.22
CA CYS A 502 -21.41 -11.47 2.19
C CYS A 502 -20.05 -10.85 2.53
N GLY A 503 -18.99 -11.23 1.76
CA GLY A 503 -17.66 -10.68 1.88
C GLY A 503 -17.05 -10.27 0.55
N VAL A 504 -16.19 -9.24 0.57
CA VAL A 504 -15.39 -8.79 -0.57
C VAL A 504 -13.92 -8.79 -0.17
N ASP A 505 -13.18 -9.75 -0.66
CA ASP A 505 -11.74 -9.94 -0.43
C ASP A 505 -10.94 -9.34 -1.60
N ILE A 506 -10.07 -8.41 -1.32
CA ILE A 506 -9.16 -7.78 -2.29
C ILE A 506 -7.74 -8.18 -1.95
N VAL A 507 -7.11 -9.03 -2.75
CA VAL A 507 -5.72 -9.50 -2.62
C VAL A 507 -5.38 -10.00 -1.21
N GLY A 508 -6.32 -10.69 -0.54
CA GLY A 508 -6.15 -11.17 0.83
C GLY A 508 -5.45 -12.52 0.90
N PRO A 509 -4.54 -12.74 1.87
CA PRO A 509 -3.95 -14.06 2.08
C PRO A 509 -4.96 -15.01 2.73
N SER A 510 -5.06 -16.22 2.20
CA SER A 510 -5.96 -17.25 2.70
C SER A 510 -5.30 -18.19 3.69
N HIS A 511 -3.97 -18.31 3.67
CA HIS A 511 -3.20 -19.16 4.59
C HIS A 511 -1.91 -18.47 5.03
N VAL A 512 -1.76 -18.26 6.33
CA VAL A 512 -0.63 -17.51 6.91
C VAL A 512 0.72 -18.16 6.60
N GLY A 513 0.80 -19.49 6.62
CA GLY A 513 2.03 -20.22 6.31
C GLY A 513 2.49 -20.03 4.86
N THR A 514 1.57 -20.10 3.88
CA THR A 514 1.91 -19.87 2.47
C THR A 514 2.25 -18.40 2.21
N LEU A 515 1.59 -17.47 2.90
CA LEU A 515 1.98 -16.05 2.88
C LEU A 515 3.43 -15.87 3.35
N ILE A 516 3.76 -16.35 4.57
CA ILE A 516 5.11 -16.23 5.15
C ILE A 516 6.16 -16.89 4.26
N GLY A 517 5.85 -18.05 3.69
CA GLY A 517 6.74 -18.80 2.80
C GLY A 517 6.99 -18.13 1.45
N SER A 518 6.16 -17.17 1.03
CA SER A 518 6.18 -16.55 -0.29
C SER A 518 6.48 -15.04 -0.29
N VAL A 519 6.85 -14.46 0.85
CA VAL A 519 7.19 -13.03 0.96
C VAL A 519 8.31 -12.63 0.01
N PRO A 520 8.30 -11.39 -0.51
CA PRO A 520 9.35 -10.90 -1.39
C PRO A 520 10.71 -10.86 -0.67
N PRO A 521 11.84 -11.01 -1.39
CA PRO A 521 13.17 -11.09 -0.80
C PRO A 521 13.49 -9.95 0.17
N TYR A 522 13.08 -8.73 -0.11
CA TYR A 522 13.35 -7.56 0.71
C TYR A 522 12.55 -7.51 2.03
N TRP A 523 11.61 -8.46 2.27
CA TRP A 523 10.95 -8.65 3.58
C TRP A 523 11.69 -9.67 4.46
N LYS A 524 12.50 -10.54 3.87
CA LYS A 524 13.20 -11.60 4.62
C LYS A 524 14.02 -11.10 5.82
N PRO A 525 14.69 -9.93 5.76
CA PRO A 525 15.41 -9.41 6.93
C PRO A 525 14.51 -9.10 8.13
N MET A 526 13.18 -8.94 7.92
CA MET A 526 12.20 -8.65 8.98
C MET A 526 11.38 -9.87 9.41
N MET A 527 11.76 -11.10 9.00
CA MET A 527 10.94 -12.29 9.28
C MET A 527 10.76 -12.56 10.76
N LYS A 528 11.76 -12.26 11.60
CA LYS A 528 11.63 -12.40 13.05
C LYS A 528 10.49 -11.56 13.63
N MET A 529 10.22 -10.38 13.05
CA MET A 529 9.05 -9.56 13.42
C MET A 529 7.74 -10.29 13.08
N PHE A 530 7.69 -11.01 11.94
CA PHE A 530 6.51 -11.83 11.59
C PHE A 530 6.34 -12.99 12.56
N ASP A 531 7.41 -13.68 12.93
CA ASP A 531 7.37 -14.77 13.93
C ASP A 531 6.78 -14.31 15.26
N ASP A 532 7.21 -13.16 15.75
CA ASP A 532 6.80 -12.61 17.05
C ASP A 532 5.36 -12.06 17.02
N ARG A 533 4.97 -11.42 15.90
CA ARG A 533 3.71 -10.67 15.83
C ARG A 533 2.57 -11.42 15.13
N VAL A 534 2.88 -12.35 14.25
CA VAL A 534 1.88 -13.12 13.50
C VAL A 534 1.93 -14.58 13.88
N GLY A 535 3.08 -15.23 13.73
CA GLY A 535 3.33 -16.63 14.04
C GLY A 535 4.49 -17.17 13.23
N SER A 536 5.16 -18.21 13.75
CA SER A 536 6.33 -18.83 13.14
C SER A 536 5.97 -20.07 12.33
N MET A 537 6.72 -20.31 11.25
CA MET A 537 6.66 -21.56 10.48
C MET A 537 7.06 -22.80 11.31
N ASP A 538 7.74 -22.59 12.43
CA ASP A 538 8.06 -23.65 13.41
C ASP A 538 6.87 -24.05 14.28
N GLU A 539 5.72 -23.34 14.15
CA GLU A 539 4.48 -23.58 14.88
C GLU A 539 3.32 -23.95 13.92
N PRO A 540 3.42 -25.02 13.10
CA PRO A 540 2.46 -25.29 12.01
C PRO A 540 1.02 -25.42 12.51
N ALA A 541 0.80 -26.02 13.67
CA ALA A 541 -0.55 -26.14 14.25
C ALA A 541 -1.17 -24.80 14.62
N TYR A 542 -0.37 -23.83 15.07
CA TYR A 542 -0.84 -22.47 15.31
C TYR A 542 -1.13 -21.75 14.01
N ILE A 543 -0.22 -21.83 13.01
CA ILE A 543 -0.40 -21.26 11.69
C ILE A 543 -1.67 -21.77 11.02
N ASP A 544 -1.92 -23.07 11.09
CA ASP A 544 -3.18 -23.67 10.57
C ASP A 544 -4.40 -23.13 11.30
N ALA A 545 -4.33 -22.99 12.63
CA ALA A 545 -5.44 -22.51 13.44
C ALA A 545 -5.84 -21.05 13.11
N ILE A 546 -4.89 -20.22 12.70
CA ILE A 546 -5.13 -18.82 12.31
C ILE A 546 -5.32 -18.62 10.80
N SER A 547 -5.33 -19.69 10.00
CA SER A 547 -5.44 -19.62 8.53
C SER A 547 -6.87 -19.88 8.06
N PRO A 548 -7.56 -18.93 7.43
CA PRO A 548 -8.94 -19.10 6.95
C PRO A 548 -9.13 -20.32 6.03
N LEU A 549 -8.15 -20.67 5.22
CA LEU A 549 -8.20 -21.82 4.31
C LEU A 549 -8.47 -23.13 5.05
N THR A 550 -7.89 -23.35 6.24
CA THR A 550 -8.12 -24.56 7.05
C THR A 550 -9.54 -24.61 7.61
N HIS A 551 -10.19 -23.47 7.67
CA HIS A 551 -11.56 -23.29 8.17
C HIS A 551 -12.59 -23.07 7.06
N VAL A 552 -12.23 -23.24 5.80
CA VAL A 552 -13.09 -23.00 4.62
C VAL A 552 -14.45 -23.74 4.68
N LYS A 553 -14.52 -24.84 5.44
CA LYS A 553 -15.75 -25.61 5.67
C LYS A 553 -16.87 -24.80 6.34
N TYR A 554 -16.56 -23.70 6.99
CA TYR A 554 -17.54 -22.87 7.69
C TYR A 554 -18.06 -21.71 6.83
N ILE A 555 -17.42 -21.39 5.70
CA ILE A 555 -17.96 -20.41 4.76
C ILE A 555 -19.29 -20.92 4.22
N ASN A 556 -20.34 -20.13 4.43
CA ASN A 556 -21.70 -20.41 3.94
C ASN A 556 -22.35 -19.17 3.32
N LYS A 557 -21.57 -18.10 3.13
CA LYS A 557 -22.00 -16.81 2.57
C LYS A 557 -21.31 -16.55 1.24
N PRO A 558 -21.94 -15.76 0.36
CA PRO A 558 -21.31 -15.31 -0.88
C PRO A 558 -19.99 -14.57 -0.63
N LEU A 559 -18.99 -14.85 -1.45
CA LEU A 559 -17.67 -14.25 -1.39
C LEU A 559 -17.26 -13.78 -2.79
N LEU A 560 -16.77 -12.54 -2.88
CA LEU A 560 -16.11 -11.99 -4.05
C LEU A 560 -14.63 -11.85 -3.75
N ILE A 561 -13.77 -12.36 -4.64
CA ILE A 561 -12.31 -12.24 -4.55
C ILE A 561 -11.78 -11.52 -5.79
N GLY A 562 -10.95 -10.49 -5.59
CA GLY A 562 -10.19 -9.82 -6.63
C GLY A 562 -8.69 -9.98 -6.42
N GLN A 563 -7.95 -10.37 -7.49
CA GLN A 563 -6.51 -10.65 -7.39
C GLN A 563 -5.73 -10.12 -8.60
N GLY A 564 -4.60 -9.47 -8.33
CA GLY A 564 -3.59 -9.16 -9.35
C GLY A 564 -2.66 -10.37 -9.57
N ALA A 565 -2.41 -10.73 -10.83
CA ALA A 565 -1.60 -11.92 -11.14
C ALA A 565 -0.11 -11.72 -10.80
N ASN A 566 0.37 -10.47 -10.84
CA ASN A 566 1.77 -10.11 -10.59
C ASN A 566 2.05 -9.67 -9.14
N ASP A 567 1.09 -9.90 -8.22
CA ASP A 567 1.21 -9.47 -6.83
C ASP A 567 2.47 -10.05 -6.16
N PRO A 568 3.46 -9.21 -5.77
CA PRO A 568 4.68 -9.69 -5.15
C PRO A 568 4.53 -9.96 -3.65
N ARG A 569 3.50 -9.40 -3.00
CA ARG A 569 3.28 -9.46 -1.55
C ARG A 569 2.39 -10.61 -1.14
N VAL A 570 1.22 -10.71 -1.79
CA VAL A 570 0.24 -11.79 -1.60
C VAL A 570 0.07 -12.49 -2.93
N LYS A 571 0.80 -13.58 -3.10
CA LYS A 571 0.83 -14.31 -4.38
C LYS A 571 -0.56 -14.76 -4.79
N ILE A 572 -0.82 -14.79 -6.11
CA ILE A 572 -2.08 -15.29 -6.68
C ILE A 572 -2.45 -16.70 -6.19
N SER A 573 -1.47 -17.49 -5.75
CA SER A 573 -1.69 -18.79 -5.14
C SER A 573 -2.59 -18.72 -3.89
N GLU A 574 -2.58 -17.61 -3.15
CA GLU A 574 -3.43 -17.40 -1.97
C GLU A 574 -4.92 -17.40 -2.36
N SER A 575 -5.28 -16.67 -3.40
CA SER A 575 -6.64 -16.66 -3.93
C SER A 575 -6.99 -18.00 -4.61
N ASN A 576 -6.10 -18.57 -5.42
CA ASN A 576 -6.34 -19.83 -6.12
C ASN A 576 -6.65 -20.98 -5.16
N GLN A 577 -5.91 -21.11 -4.04
CA GLN A 577 -6.09 -22.22 -3.10
C GLN A 577 -7.44 -22.16 -2.36
N ILE A 578 -7.90 -20.98 -1.93
CA ILE A 578 -9.19 -20.86 -1.26
C ILE A 578 -10.35 -21.03 -2.23
N VAL A 579 -10.26 -20.51 -3.45
CA VAL A 579 -11.26 -20.70 -4.52
C VAL A 579 -11.39 -22.18 -4.87
N ALA A 580 -10.26 -22.88 -5.03
CA ALA A 580 -10.27 -24.34 -5.28
C ALA A 580 -10.93 -25.12 -4.14
N ALA A 581 -10.64 -24.76 -2.88
CA ALA A 581 -11.24 -25.38 -1.71
C ALA A 581 -12.75 -25.12 -1.60
N MET A 582 -13.21 -23.92 -1.95
CA MET A 582 -14.64 -23.57 -2.01
C MET A 582 -15.35 -24.32 -3.14
N ASN A 583 -14.78 -24.35 -4.34
CA ASN A 583 -15.34 -25.06 -5.49
C ASN A 583 -15.47 -26.56 -5.26
N LYS A 584 -14.47 -27.20 -4.64
CA LYS A 584 -14.53 -28.61 -4.23
C LYS A 584 -15.72 -28.92 -3.32
N ARG A 585 -16.20 -27.92 -2.58
CA ARG A 585 -17.34 -28.01 -1.66
C ARG A 585 -18.66 -27.52 -2.27
N GLY A 586 -18.64 -27.02 -3.50
CA GLY A 586 -19.80 -26.44 -4.16
C GLY A 586 -20.27 -25.11 -3.54
N LEU A 587 -19.36 -24.35 -2.91
CA LEU A 587 -19.67 -23.06 -2.30
C LEU A 587 -19.58 -21.95 -3.35
N PRO A 588 -20.51 -20.96 -3.34
CA PRO A 588 -20.50 -19.88 -4.31
C PRO A 588 -19.33 -18.91 -4.04
N VAL A 589 -18.48 -18.72 -5.03
CA VAL A 589 -17.41 -17.72 -5.02
C VAL A 589 -17.37 -17.01 -6.36
N THR A 590 -17.24 -15.68 -6.34
CA THR A 590 -16.94 -14.89 -7.54
C THR A 590 -15.45 -14.56 -7.51
N TYR A 591 -14.72 -14.94 -8.55
CA TYR A 591 -13.26 -14.79 -8.60
C TYR A 591 -12.84 -14.02 -9.85
N VAL A 592 -12.19 -12.89 -9.65
CA VAL A 592 -11.72 -11.98 -10.70
C VAL A 592 -10.21 -11.82 -10.62
N VAL A 593 -9.51 -12.07 -11.73
CA VAL A 593 -8.06 -11.91 -11.85
C VAL A 593 -7.73 -10.84 -12.87
N PHE A 594 -6.76 -9.99 -12.55
CA PHE A 594 -6.19 -8.99 -13.45
C PHE A 594 -4.74 -9.36 -13.79
N PRO A 595 -4.45 -9.81 -15.03
CA PRO A 595 -3.14 -10.35 -15.39
C PRO A 595 -1.99 -9.32 -15.41
N ASP A 596 -2.32 -8.03 -15.49
CA ASP A 596 -1.42 -6.90 -15.57
C ASP A 596 -1.37 -6.05 -14.28
N GLU A 597 -1.93 -6.59 -13.18
CA GLU A 597 -1.94 -5.92 -11.88
C GLU A 597 -1.14 -6.68 -10.82
N GLY A 598 -0.67 -5.91 -9.82
CA GLY A 598 0.05 -6.38 -8.65
C GLY A 598 -0.81 -6.36 -7.38
N HIS A 599 -0.24 -5.80 -6.29
CA HIS A 599 -0.92 -5.68 -4.99
C HIS A 599 -1.91 -4.50 -4.99
N GLY A 600 -3.04 -4.67 -5.66
CA GLY A 600 -4.06 -3.66 -5.93
C GLY A 600 -4.21 -3.38 -7.43
N PHE A 601 -5.28 -2.68 -7.81
CA PHE A 601 -5.66 -2.42 -9.20
C PHE A 601 -5.42 -0.95 -9.53
N HIS A 602 -4.28 -0.66 -10.16
CA HIS A 602 -3.80 0.70 -10.42
C HIS A 602 -4.10 1.18 -11.84
N ASN A 603 -4.34 0.27 -12.79
CA ASN A 603 -4.86 0.64 -14.10
C ASN A 603 -6.30 1.15 -13.95
N PRO A 604 -6.63 2.36 -14.44
CA PRO A 604 -7.95 2.95 -14.23
C PRO A 604 -9.10 2.08 -14.75
N THR A 605 -8.91 1.40 -15.88
CA THR A 605 -9.92 0.50 -16.45
C THR A 605 -10.15 -0.74 -15.58
N ASN A 606 -9.08 -1.30 -14.99
CA ASN A 606 -9.16 -2.44 -14.08
C ASN A 606 -9.81 -2.06 -12.75
N ASN A 607 -9.43 -0.89 -12.21
CA ASN A 607 -10.06 -0.34 -11.01
C ASN A 607 -11.56 -0.12 -11.21
N MET A 608 -11.94 0.48 -12.34
CA MET A 608 -13.35 0.71 -12.70
C MET A 608 -14.12 -0.60 -12.81
N ALA A 609 -13.55 -1.59 -13.51
CA ALA A 609 -14.16 -2.90 -13.71
C ALA A 609 -14.41 -3.63 -12.37
N PHE A 610 -13.41 -3.62 -11.48
CA PHE A 610 -13.57 -4.31 -10.22
C PHE A 610 -14.60 -3.62 -9.31
N ASN A 611 -14.59 -2.29 -9.25
CA ASN A 611 -15.60 -1.53 -8.50
C ASN A 611 -17.02 -1.75 -9.07
N ALA A 612 -17.18 -1.88 -10.40
CA ALA A 612 -18.47 -2.23 -11.01
C ALA A 612 -18.96 -3.61 -10.57
N ILE A 613 -18.06 -4.60 -10.50
CA ILE A 613 -18.38 -5.95 -10.03
C ILE A 613 -18.74 -5.96 -8.53
N ILE A 614 -17.98 -5.24 -7.69
CA ILE A 614 -18.30 -5.09 -6.26
C ILE A 614 -19.68 -4.47 -6.07
N GLU A 615 -20.01 -3.43 -6.84
CA GLU A 615 -21.28 -2.72 -6.74
C GLU A 615 -22.47 -3.63 -7.01
N GLU A 616 -22.44 -4.39 -8.10
CA GLU A 616 -23.44 -5.39 -8.42
C GLU A 616 -23.52 -6.50 -7.35
N PHE A 617 -22.36 -6.97 -6.87
CA PHE A 617 -22.29 -7.99 -5.82
C PHE A 617 -22.95 -7.51 -4.52
N LEU A 618 -22.59 -6.32 -4.05
CA LEU A 618 -23.16 -5.75 -2.83
C LEU A 618 -24.64 -5.47 -2.98
N ALA A 619 -25.10 -4.94 -4.14
CA ALA A 619 -26.51 -4.69 -4.39
C ALA A 619 -27.34 -5.97 -4.37
N ALA A 620 -26.81 -7.07 -4.93
CA ALA A 620 -27.48 -8.38 -4.92
C ALA A 620 -27.67 -8.95 -3.51
N HIS A 621 -26.72 -8.70 -2.59
CA HIS A 621 -26.71 -9.32 -1.26
C HIS A 621 -27.19 -8.39 -0.12
N LEU A 622 -27.02 -7.08 -0.26
CA LEU A 622 -27.40 -6.09 0.77
C LEU A 622 -28.60 -5.22 0.37
N GLY A 623 -28.96 -5.18 -0.94
CA GLY A 623 -30.08 -4.41 -1.44
C GLY A 623 -29.79 -2.89 -1.48
N GLY A 624 -28.63 -2.47 -1.95
CA GLY A 624 -28.29 -1.08 -2.28
C GLY A 624 -28.64 -0.72 -3.71
N LYS A 625 -28.19 0.47 -4.13
CA LYS A 625 -28.26 0.90 -5.53
C LYS A 625 -27.00 0.41 -6.27
N ALA A 626 -27.12 0.17 -7.56
CA ALA A 626 -26.02 -0.13 -8.45
C ALA A 626 -26.11 0.70 -9.73
N GLU A 627 -24.97 1.19 -10.19
CA GLU A 627 -24.83 1.73 -11.53
C GLU A 627 -24.62 0.54 -12.50
N PRO A 628 -25.24 0.54 -13.68
CA PRO A 628 -25.03 -0.54 -14.64
C PRO A 628 -23.55 -0.77 -14.92
N VAL A 629 -23.11 -2.01 -15.01
CA VAL A 629 -21.70 -2.36 -15.30
C VAL A 629 -21.24 -1.78 -16.64
N GLY A 630 -22.14 -1.70 -17.62
CA GLY A 630 -21.82 -1.17 -18.96
C GLY A 630 -20.66 -1.92 -19.60
N ASP A 631 -19.70 -1.17 -20.14
CA ASP A 631 -18.51 -1.69 -20.79
C ASP A 631 -17.29 -1.75 -19.85
N ASP A 632 -17.44 -1.43 -18.54
CA ASP A 632 -16.31 -1.32 -17.61
C ASP A 632 -15.47 -2.62 -17.58
N VAL A 633 -16.14 -3.78 -17.53
CA VAL A 633 -15.44 -5.08 -17.52
C VAL A 633 -14.81 -5.41 -18.88
N THR A 634 -15.50 -5.08 -19.99
CA THR A 634 -15.00 -5.37 -21.33
C THR A 634 -13.83 -4.46 -21.76
N ASN A 635 -13.72 -3.27 -21.16
CA ASN A 635 -12.63 -2.33 -21.39
C ASN A 635 -11.42 -2.59 -20.51
N SER A 636 -11.49 -3.59 -19.63
CA SER A 636 -10.44 -3.96 -18.70
C SER A 636 -9.75 -5.27 -19.11
N THR A 637 -8.72 -5.65 -18.36
CA THR A 637 -8.05 -6.95 -18.47
C THR A 637 -8.67 -8.01 -17.56
N ALA A 638 -9.79 -7.71 -16.89
CA ALA A 638 -10.45 -8.59 -15.93
C ALA A 638 -10.79 -9.97 -16.52
N GLN A 639 -10.32 -11.01 -15.87
CA GLN A 639 -10.66 -12.39 -16.12
C GLN A 639 -11.60 -12.90 -15.02
N LEU A 640 -12.86 -13.07 -15.37
CA LEU A 640 -13.84 -13.64 -14.45
C LEU A 640 -13.69 -15.18 -14.46
N ARG A 641 -12.90 -15.72 -13.55
CA ARG A 641 -12.57 -17.16 -13.47
C ARG A 641 -13.67 -18.00 -12.83
N ASP A 642 -14.41 -17.41 -11.88
CA ASP A 642 -15.61 -18.01 -11.30
C ASP A 642 -16.67 -16.93 -11.09
N LYS A 643 -17.93 -17.24 -11.41
CA LYS A 643 -19.03 -16.28 -11.36
C LYS A 643 -19.83 -16.31 -10.06
N GLY A 644 -19.66 -17.37 -9.24
CA GLY A 644 -20.40 -17.51 -7.98
C GLY A 644 -21.92 -17.36 -8.08
N GLY A 645 -22.47 -17.48 -9.27
CA GLY A 645 -23.90 -17.20 -9.54
C GLY A 645 -24.21 -15.73 -9.79
N LEU A 646 -23.24 -14.82 -9.79
CA LEU A 646 -23.44 -13.39 -10.07
C LEU A 646 -23.85 -13.20 -11.54
N SER A 647 -24.96 -12.48 -11.76
CA SER A 647 -25.44 -12.09 -13.09
C SER A 647 -24.97 -10.66 -13.37
N LEU A 648 -23.92 -10.50 -14.15
CA LEU A 648 -23.44 -9.20 -14.59
C LEU A 648 -24.26 -8.78 -15.83
N ALA A 649 -25.33 -8.04 -15.64
CA ALA A 649 -26.16 -7.54 -16.72
C ALA A 649 -25.36 -6.58 -17.61
N GLY A 650 -25.25 -6.93 -18.91
CA GLY A 650 -24.52 -6.12 -19.91
C GLY A 650 -23.03 -6.41 -20.04
N ALA A 651 -22.39 -7.15 -19.13
CA ALA A 651 -20.99 -7.52 -19.26
C ALA A 651 -20.81 -8.63 -20.30
N LYS A 652 -20.00 -8.35 -21.33
CA LYS A 652 -19.42 -9.42 -22.15
C LYS A 652 -18.38 -10.13 -21.28
N THR A 653 -18.78 -11.21 -20.64
CA THR A 653 -17.86 -12.01 -19.83
C THR A 653 -16.84 -12.67 -20.76
N HIS A 654 -15.55 -12.35 -20.60
CA HIS A 654 -14.50 -13.25 -21.05
C HIS A 654 -14.56 -14.48 -20.16
N VAL A 655 -15.35 -15.47 -20.60
CA VAL A 655 -15.26 -16.81 -20.02
C VAL A 655 -13.93 -17.35 -20.52
N VAL A 656 -12.95 -17.43 -19.63
CA VAL A 656 -11.78 -18.28 -19.87
C VAL A 656 -12.37 -19.67 -20.10
N THR A 657 -12.34 -20.13 -21.36
CA THR A 657 -12.66 -21.50 -21.69
C THR A 657 -11.70 -22.38 -20.88
N LYS A 658 -12.24 -23.39 -20.17
CA LYS A 658 -11.47 -24.44 -19.53
C LYS A 658 -10.30 -24.83 -20.43
N GLY A 659 -9.08 -24.50 -20.04
CA GLY A 659 -7.87 -24.73 -20.82
C GLY A 659 -6.61 -24.13 -20.20
N GLU A 660 -6.76 -23.10 -19.35
CA GLU A 660 -5.59 -22.41 -18.76
C GLU A 660 -5.42 -22.67 -17.24
N ASP A 661 -6.41 -23.25 -16.58
CA ASP A 661 -6.37 -23.62 -15.15
C ASP A 661 -6.58 -25.13 -14.92
N GLU A 662 -6.55 -25.97 -15.94
CA GLU A 662 -6.25 -27.37 -15.65
C GLU A 662 -4.86 -27.39 -15.02
N PRO A 663 -4.66 -28.18 -13.92
CA PRO A 663 -3.30 -28.53 -13.53
C PRO A 663 -2.65 -28.95 -14.84
N VAL A 664 -1.58 -28.24 -15.23
CA VAL A 664 -0.86 -28.55 -16.46
C VAL A 664 -0.64 -30.05 -16.38
N GLU A 665 -1.44 -30.84 -17.13
CA GLU A 665 -1.07 -32.22 -17.36
C GLU A 665 0.27 -32.11 -18.01
N LEU A 666 1.30 -32.30 -17.17
CA LEU A 666 2.65 -32.40 -17.64
C LEU A 666 2.57 -33.47 -18.70
N SER A 667 2.73 -33.11 -19.97
CA SER A 667 2.88 -34.09 -21.02
C SER A 667 3.94 -35.05 -20.49
N VAL A 668 3.55 -36.30 -20.24
CA VAL A 668 4.46 -37.33 -19.74
C VAL A 668 5.51 -37.47 -20.81
N VAL A 669 6.62 -36.76 -20.64
CA VAL A 669 7.76 -36.84 -21.54
C VAL A 669 8.43 -38.18 -21.22
N ALA A 670 8.53 -39.03 -22.18
CA ALA A 670 9.25 -40.29 -22.01
C ALA A 670 10.78 -39.98 -22.01
N ILE A 671 11.57 -40.73 -21.25
CA ILE A 671 13.02 -40.50 -21.09
C ILE A 671 13.76 -40.60 -22.44
N ASP A 672 13.23 -41.38 -23.36
CA ASP A 672 13.75 -41.56 -24.74
C ASP A 672 13.44 -40.37 -25.67
N GLU A 673 12.60 -39.45 -25.26
CA GLU A 673 12.37 -38.17 -25.94
C GLU A 673 13.39 -37.08 -25.55
N LEU A 674 14.22 -37.34 -24.53
CA LEU A 674 15.30 -36.45 -24.07
C LEU A 674 16.61 -36.81 -24.80
N SER A 675 17.43 -35.80 -25.06
CA SER A 675 18.79 -36.01 -25.60
C SER A 675 19.67 -36.76 -24.59
N PRO A 676 20.75 -37.42 -25.02
CA PRO A 676 21.66 -38.11 -24.11
C PRO A 676 22.26 -37.23 -23.02
N GLU A 677 22.50 -35.95 -23.30
CA GLU A 677 22.97 -34.95 -22.33
C GLU A 677 21.91 -34.62 -21.29
N GLU A 678 20.66 -34.44 -21.70
CA GLU A 678 19.52 -34.22 -20.82
C GLU A 678 19.22 -35.44 -19.95
N GLN A 679 19.32 -36.65 -20.48
CA GLN A 679 19.20 -37.89 -19.72
C GLN A 679 20.26 -37.99 -18.61
N GLN A 680 21.48 -37.56 -18.87
CA GLN A 680 22.56 -37.52 -17.87
C GLN A 680 22.28 -36.46 -16.79
N GLN A 681 21.72 -35.29 -17.15
CA GLN A 681 21.29 -34.27 -16.20
C GLN A 681 20.14 -34.78 -15.31
N VAL A 682 19.15 -35.46 -15.89
CA VAL A 682 18.08 -36.12 -15.13
C VAL A 682 18.65 -37.06 -14.08
N GLN A 683 19.59 -37.93 -14.47
CA GLN A 683 20.19 -38.88 -13.54
C GLN A 683 20.89 -38.20 -12.37
N MET A 684 21.61 -37.11 -12.61
CA MET A 684 22.27 -36.33 -11.54
C MET A 684 21.25 -35.69 -10.60
N VAL A 685 20.22 -35.03 -11.14
CA VAL A 685 19.18 -34.38 -10.33
C VAL A 685 18.40 -35.42 -9.54
N MET A 686 18.01 -36.53 -10.14
CA MET A 686 17.28 -37.60 -9.46
C MET A 686 18.12 -38.29 -8.38
N ALA A 687 19.43 -38.39 -8.56
CA ALA A 687 20.34 -38.89 -7.53
C ALA A 687 20.42 -37.94 -6.31
N GLN A 688 20.40 -36.64 -6.53
CA GLN A 688 20.34 -35.64 -5.45
C GLN A 688 18.98 -35.69 -4.73
N LEU A 689 17.87 -35.72 -5.47
CA LEU A 689 16.52 -35.78 -4.93
C LEU A 689 16.25 -37.10 -4.17
N SER A 690 16.98 -38.17 -4.48
CA SER A 690 16.87 -39.46 -3.76
C SER A 690 17.46 -39.42 -2.35
N GLN A 691 18.31 -38.43 -2.06
CA GLN A 691 18.93 -38.25 -0.74
C GLN A 691 18.19 -37.23 0.13
N MET A 692 17.18 -36.55 -0.43
CA MET A 692 16.40 -35.54 0.30
C MET A 692 15.28 -36.18 1.12
N PRO A 693 14.94 -35.62 2.31
CA PRO A 693 13.75 -35.99 3.06
C PRO A 693 12.49 -35.84 2.22
N ILE A 694 11.57 -36.79 2.36
CA ILE A 694 10.31 -36.84 1.56
C ILE A 694 9.48 -35.58 1.76
N GLU A 695 9.49 -35.00 2.95
CA GLU A 695 8.75 -33.79 3.31
C GLU A 695 9.22 -32.56 2.53
N GLN A 696 10.43 -32.58 1.98
CA GLN A 696 11.00 -31.47 1.20
C GLN A 696 10.71 -31.58 -0.31
N LEU A 697 10.30 -32.74 -0.80
CA LEU A 697 10.08 -32.95 -2.23
C LEU A 697 8.95 -32.08 -2.82
N PRO A 698 7.83 -31.81 -2.12
CA PRO A 698 6.81 -30.88 -2.61
C PRO A 698 7.34 -29.46 -2.85
N MET A 699 8.18 -28.97 -1.96
CA MET A 699 8.80 -27.64 -2.10
C MET A 699 9.75 -27.57 -3.31
N VAL A 700 10.53 -28.61 -3.54
CA VAL A 700 11.42 -28.69 -4.72
C VAL A 700 10.62 -28.78 -6.01
N ARG A 701 9.56 -29.56 -5.99
CA ARG A 701 8.61 -29.67 -7.12
C ARG A 701 8.05 -28.30 -7.49
N ASP A 702 7.60 -27.51 -6.52
CA ASP A 702 7.02 -26.19 -6.74
C ASP A 702 8.06 -25.17 -7.24
N GLN A 703 9.30 -25.25 -6.75
CA GLN A 703 10.42 -24.46 -7.31
C GLN A 703 10.69 -24.82 -8.77
N MET A 704 10.64 -26.10 -9.12
CA MET A 704 10.84 -26.53 -10.50
C MET A 704 9.69 -26.11 -11.41
N MET A 705 8.45 -26.08 -10.92
CA MET A 705 7.31 -25.52 -11.64
C MET A 705 7.48 -24.02 -11.95
N GLN A 706 8.05 -23.25 -11.01
CA GLN A 706 8.37 -21.85 -11.24
C GLN A 706 9.51 -21.65 -12.25
N GLN A 707 10.56 -22.47 -12.15
CA GLN A 707 11.66 -22.45 -13.12
C GLN A 707 11.17 -22.82 -14.54
N ARG A 708 10.24 -23.76 -14.65
CA ARG A 708 9.62 -24.14 -15.91
C ARG A 708 8.91 -22.95 -16.58
N ALA A 709 8.16 -22.16 -15.81
CA ALA A 709 7.43 -21.00 -16.35
C ALA A 709 8.36 -19.93 -16.96
N MET A 710 9.61 -19.86 -16.50
CA MET A 710 10.63 -18.92 -16.97
C MET A 710 11.62 -19.54 -17.97
N ALA A 711 11.59 -20.85 -18.18
CA ALA A 711 12.54 -21.56 -19.02
C ALA A 711 12.19 -21.46 -20.50
N PRO A 712 13.19 -21.37 -21.41
CA PRO A 712 12.97 -21.48 -22.84
C PRO A 712 12.24 -22.80 -23.21
N PRO A 713 11.46 -22.85 -24.30
CA PRO A 713 10.67 -24.03 -24.69
C PRO A 713 11.48 -25.32 -24.81
N GLU A 714 12.74 -25.22 -25.24
CA GLU A 714 13.68 -26.36 -25.33
C GLU A 714 14.03 -26.94 -23.96
N SER A 715 14.13 -26.13 -22.91
CA SER A 715 14.47 -26.57 -21.54
C SER A 715 13.25 -27.10 -20.78
N GLN A 716 12.03 -26.76 -21.22
CA GLN A 716 10.81 -27.15 -20.52
C GLN A 716 10.58 -28.66 -20.55
N LYS A 717 11.04 -29.38 -21.58
CA LYS A 717 10.91 -30.83 -21.66
C LYS A 717 11.66 -31.54 -20.51
N LEU A 718 12.90 -31.13 -20.27
CA LEU A 718 13.73 -31.67 -19.18
C LEU A 718 13.08 -31.42 -17.82
N ILE A 719 12.63 -30.19 -17.59
CA ILE A 719 11.98 -29.79 -16.33
C ILE A 719 10.66 -30.57 -16.13
N ASN A 720 9.83 -30.74 -17.18
CA ASN A 720 8.60 -31.52 -17.13
C ASN A 720 8.86 -32.97 -16.73
N TYR A 721 9.91 -33.59 -17.29
CA TYR A 721 10.29 -34.97 -16.94
C TYR A 721 10.65 -35.10 -15.46
N ILE A 722 11.48 -34.17 -14.93
CA ILE A 722 11.90 -34.20 -13.51
C ILE A 722 10.70 -33.97 -12.58
N ILE A 723 9.79 -33.04 -12.92
CA ILE A 723 8.57 -32.80 -12.14
C ILE A 723 7.67 -34.05 -12.11
N GLY A 724 7.49 -34.73 -13.26
CA GLY A 724 6.73 -35.96 -13.31
C GLY A 724 7.30 -37.08 -12.40
N GLN A 725 8.64 -37.22 -12.36
CA GLN A 725 9.31 -38.16 -11.47
C GLN A 725 9.18 -37.77 -9.98
N LEU A 726 9.11 -36.48 -9.66
CA LEU A 726 8.86 -35.98 -8.30
C LEU A 726 7.41 -36.26 -7.89
N ASP A 727 6.44 -36.04 -8.76
CA ASP A 727 5.03 -36.31 -8.50
C ASP A 727 4.80 -37.81 -8.21
N ASP A 728 5.38 -38.73 -9.04
CA ASP A 728 5.32 -40.16 -8.82
C ASP A 728 5.91 -40.55 -7.44
N LYS A 729 7.02 -39.95 -7.06
CA LYS A 729 7.69 -40.23 -5.78
C LYS A 729 6.93 -39.71 -4.57
N ILE A 730 6.31 -38.55 -4.66
CA ILE A 730 5.43 -37.97 -3.64
C ILE A 730 4.17 -38.86 -3.50
N GLU A 731 3.56 -39.25 -4.60
CA GLU A 731 2.36 -40.12 -4.58
C GLU A 731 2.64 -41.49 -4.00
N GLN A 732 3.80 -42.10 -4.30
CA GLN A 732 4.21 -43.38 -3.73
C GLN A 732 4.40 -43.32 -2.21
N SER A 733 4.93 -42.21 -1.70
CA SER A 733 5.13 -42.01 -0.27
C SER A 733 3.82 -41.87 0.49
N THR A 734 2.85 -41.15 -0.07
CA THR A 734 1.50 -40.99 0.53
C THR A 734 0.68 -42.27 0.58
N LYS A 735 0.99 -43.25 -0.30
CA LYS A 735 0.35 -44.59 -0.31
C LYS A 735 0.99 -45.57 0.67
N GLN A 736 2.18 -45.32 1.21
CA GLN A 736 2.86 -46.18 2.20
C GLN A 736 2.52 -45.81 3.64
N ASP A 737 2.05 -44.58 3.89
CA ASP A 737 1.69 -44.06 5.24
C ASP A 737 0.17 -44.13 5.51
N GLY A 738 -0.64 -44.65 4.63
CA GLY A 738 -2.08 -44.95 4.75
C GLY A 738 -2.30 -46.47 4.76
#